data_c49a30e00034e59e0d4f91af932e811a
#
_entry.id   c49a30e00034e59e0d4f91af932e811a
#
_cell.length_a   1.000
_cell.length_b   1.000
_cell.length_c   1.000
_cell.angle_alpha   90.00
_cell.angle_beta   90.00
_cell.angle_gamma   90.00
#
_symmetry.space_group_name_H-M   'P 1'
#
loop_
_entity.id
_entity.type
_entity.pdbx_description
1 polymer ?
#
loop_
_entity_poly.entity_id
_entity_poly.type
_entity_poly.pdbx_seq_one_letter_code
_entity_poly.pdbx_strand_id
1 'polypeptide(L)'
;MEKKKIQHTGIMNKMRDKMPLIIIILIVAFLATIVFEWGMNYVGMGGGTEAFGKINSEEISYQDYEKIVQQQLDQTRQQNQGAEIDDATITQVREQVWNSLVSQTISKQAIEKYGITVSEKEIQDWVYNRPETLPEPIKKNFMDSTGVFNAGFYQQALVMKTKEASQFWNQVENFLRETLLSERLQAVITEGAIVSEGDVLEKYKDDNIVANFSFVLLDLNTITDSAQFAVSDDELKKYFEDHKIDYKQNESVKLKYVMFNDQATAEDSTIMLKQLELLKKDLNAASVEDSSLIKLVAENSSIAWNPEFQKAGSFAGSVSSFLFKAKPGDVSDVLIGDAGYQIVKLLDVKETPDLFVNVSHILVKIESDTAAAKKEAEDVFQRVKNGEDISQLAFDLSDDPSAKQNRGDLGWLAKGATVKEFEDASFNANVGDIVGPVKTSFGFHIIKVLGKEKKEFKVAQISKAVTPSSRSKQLVKKKSEDFYSDLKNGQNIDSLAKQNNLQVEVSPEINKDGQVPGTNNKNVLKFAFDTKVNSYTEPIKVQGGYSIYEVMEKKPEGYQNFDSIKVTMIKPKVINEKKYKILLGIANDLEGKIQNNDVLTLKEVAGQYTYETADSFKVSKPNPVIGQDYALSSAVMKMKPGEISKPIKGVKGYYIVKLNTIVEFDEQDYILKAPEIKKTLLMAKRQAIVSEWLSKMQSEAEIVDNRDKYF
;
A
#
# COMPACT_ATOMS: atom_id res chain seq x y z
N MET A 1 -80.25 10.57 45.61
CA MET A 1 -79.67 9.83 44.50
C MET A 1 -78.14 10.15 44.49
N GLU A 2 -77.37 9.26 45.18
CA GLU A 2 -75.88 9.40 45.22
C GLU A 2 -75.26 8.76 43.98
N LYS A 3 -74.44 9.53 43.26
CA LYS A 3 -73.60 9.04 42.13
C LYS A 3 -72.32 8.40 42.69
N LYS A 4 -72.26 7.03 42.69
CA LYS A 4 -71.05 6.31 42.91
C LYS A 4 -69.97 6.65 41.77
N LYS A 5 -68.81 7.27 42.13
CA LYS A 5 -67.67 7.38 41.29
C LYS A 5 -66.95 6.02 41.30
N ILE A 6 -66.88 5.41 40.10
CA ILE A 6 -66.02 4.23 39.86
C ILE A 6 -64.60 4.72 39.71
N GLN A 7 -63.74 4.38 40.68
CA GLN A 7 -62.26 4.64 40.54
C GLN A 7 -61.66 3.47 39.71
N HIS A 8 -61.35 3.76 38.48
CA HIS A 8 -60.46 2.91 37.70
C HIS A 8 -59.00 3.21 38.13
N THR A 9 -58.47 2.45 39.08
CA THR A 9 -57.01 2.42 39.37
C THR A 9 -56.37 1.51 38.33
N GLY A 10 -56.04 2.11 37.16
CA GLY A 10 -55.39 1.38 36.08
C GLY A 10 -54.01 0.90 36.48
N ILE A 11 -53.64 -0.29 36.01
CA ILE A 11 -52.33 -0.93 36.14
C ILE A 11 -51.20 0.04 35.78
N MET A 12 -51.43 0.96 34.87
CA MET A 12 -50.51 2.03 34.45
C MET A 12 -50.11 2.98 35.59
N ASN A 13 -51.01 3.37 36.50
CA ASN A 13 -50.69 4.25 37.63
C ASN A 13 -49.81 3.53 38.68
N LYS A 14 -50.07 2.23 38.92
CA LYS A 14 -49.23 1.42 39.81
C LYS A 14 -47.83 1.15 39.23
N MET A 15 -47.72 1.06 37.91
CA MET A 15 -46.39 0.98 37.24
C MET A 15 -45.64 2.33 37.31
N ARG A 16 -46.33 3.46 37.15
CA ARG A 16 -45.71 4.80 37.23
C ARG A 16 -45.19 5.11 38.62
N ASP A 17 -45.87 4.71 39.66
CA ASP A 17 -45.44 4.91 41.06
C ASP A 17 -44.22 4.03 41.43
N LYS A 18 -44.03 2.90 40.71
CA LYS A 18 -42.85 2.03 40.88
C LYS A 18 -41.73 2.27 39.84
N MET A 19 -41.94 3.16 38.88
CA MET A 19 -40.94 3.51 37.87
C MET A 19 -39.58 3.95 38.46
N PRO A 20 -39.50 4.80 39.50
CA PRO A 20 -38.23 5.14 40.12
C PRO A 20 -37.50 3.92 40.69
N LEU A 21 -38.22 2.98 41.29
CA LEU A 21 -37.63 1.75 41.82
C LEU A 21 -37.15 0.81 40.70
N ILE A 22 -37.89 0.70 39.60
CA ILE A 22 -37.52 -0.10 38.42
C ILE A 22 -36.28 0.51 37.74
N ILE A 23 -36.21 1.85 37.61
CA ILE A 23 -35.06 2.55 37.07
C ILE A 23 -33.82 2.35 37.96
N ILE A 24 -33.97 2.44 39.28
CA ILE A 24 -32.85 2.18 40.22
C ILE A 24 -32.36 0.73 40.10
N ILE A 25 -33.26 -0.25 40.00
CA ILE A 25 -32.89 -1.66 39.79
C ILE A 25 -32.17 -1.86 38.47
N LEU A 26 -32.63 -1.22 37.37
CA LEU A 26 -31.97 -1.25 36.06
C LEU A 26 -30.59 -0.59 36.09
N ILE A 27 -30.46 0.55 36.75
CA ILE A 27 -29.16 1.24 36.92
C ILE A 27 -28.21 0.38 37.77
N VAL A 28 -28.67 -0.23 38.85
CA VAL A 28 -27.85 -1.13 39.68
C VAL A 28 -27.48 -2.40 38.92
N ALA A 29 -28.40 -2.99 38.16
CA ALA A 29 -28.11 -4.14 37.31
C ALA A 29 -27.10 -3.78 36.21
N PHE A 30 -27.23 -2.59 35.59
CA PHE A 30 -26.30 -2.07 34.57
C PHE A 30 -24.93 -1.75 35.16
N LEU A 31 -24.88 -1.11 36.32
CA LEU A 31 -23.65 -0.90 37.05
C LEU A 31 -23.00 -2.20 37.52
N ALA A 32 -23.83 -3.19 37.96
CA ALA A 32 -23.34 -4.51 38.32
C ALA A 32 -22.76 -5.25 37.12
N THR A 33 -23.36 -5.17 35.90
CA THR A 33 -22.81 -5.76 34.70
C THR A 33 -21.51 -5.05 34.29
N ILE A 34 -21.44 -3.71 34.35
CA ILE A 34 -20.23 -2.97 34.12
C ILE A 34 -19.12 -3.35 35.12
N VAL A 35 -19.46 -3.39 36.42
CA VAL A 35 -18.52 -3.78 37.48
C VAL A 35 -18.10 -5.26 37.34
N PHE A 36 -18.99 -6.14 36.88
CA PHE A 36 -18.68 -7.55 36.65
C PHE A 36 -17.82 -7.75 35.41
N GLU A 37 -18.12 -7.08 34.29
CA GLU A 37 -17.27 -7.09 33.09
C GLU A 37 -15.90 -6.42 33.32
N TRP A 38 -15.87 -5.30 34.00
CA TRP A 38 -14.61 -4.61 34.35
C TRP A 38 -13.89 -5.24 35.55
N GLY A 39 -14.64 -5.77 36.51
CA GLY A 39 -14.09 -6.42 37.69
C GLY A 39 -13.46 -7.79 37.40
N MET A 40 -13.99 -8.57 36.47
CA MET A 40 -13.37 -9.83 36.04
C MET A 40 -12.05 -9.60 35.27
N ASN A 41 -11.94 -8.52 34.50
CA ASN A 41 -10.68 -8.13 33.87
C ASN A 41 -9.67 -7.55 34.87
N TYR A 42 -10.15 -6.91 35.96
CA TYR A 42 -9.29 -6.30 36.98
C TYR A 42 -8.75 -7.31 38.01
N VAL A 43 -9.41 -8.46 38.18
CA VAL A 43 -9.04 -9.50 39.17
C VAL A 43 -8.26 -10.67 38.53
N GLY A 44 -7.88 -10.58 37.24
CA GLY A 44 -7.00 -11.58 36.60
C GLY A 44 -7.60 -12.99 36.50
N MET A 45 -8.93 -13.13 36.45
CA MET A 45 -9.61 -14.42 36.26
C MET A 45 -9.86 -14.79 34.79
N GLY A 46 -9.38 -13.99 33.83
CA GLY A 46 -9.24 -14.35 32.42
C GLY A 46 -7.85 -14.91 32.21
N GLY A 47 -7.73 -16.18 31.97
CA GLY A 47 -6.52 -16.97 31.97
C GLY A 47 -5.31 -16.38 31.25
N GLY A 48 -4.18 -16.32 31.95
CA GLY A 48 -2.85 -16.09 31.39
C GLY A 48 -2.11 -14.97 32.09
N THR A 49 -1.06 -15.31 32.81
CA THR A 49 -0.10 -14.42 33.47
C THR A 49 0.86 -13.72 32.48
N GLU A 50 0.54 -13.66 31.21
CA GLU A 50 1.44 -13.10 30.19
C GLU A 50 1.03 -11.64 29.91
N ALA A 51 2.02 -10.73 29.94
CA ALA A 51 1.83 -9.32 29.57
C ALA A 51 1.31 -9.20 28.15
N PHE A 52 0.43 -8.22 27.87
CA PHE A 52 -0.06 -7.91 26.51
C PHE A 52 1.10 -7.63 25.54
N GLY A 53 2.09 -6.88 25.99
CA GLY A 53 3.34 -6.68 25.29
C GLY A 53 4.45 -6.30 26.25
N LYS A 54 5.71 -6.56 25.89
CA LYS A 54 6.87 -6.19 26.68
C LYS A 54 8.01 -5.78 25.76
N ILE A 55 8.72 -4.73 26.09
CA ILE A 55 9.87 -4.22 25.37
C ILE A 55 11.01 -4.08 26.35
N ASN A 56 11.96 -5.00 26.31
CA ASN A 56 13.00 -5.19 27.35
C ASN A 56 12.35 -5.34 28.74
N SER A 57 12.57 -4.38 29.64
CA SER A 57 11.99 -4.37 31.00
C SER A 57 10.63 -3.68 31.10
N GLU A 58 10.15 -2.98 30.08
CA GLU A 58 8.93 -2.15 30.11
C GLU A 58 7.73 -2.92 29.55
N GLU A 59 6.68 -3.05 30.36
CA GLU A 59 5.43 -3.69 29.95
C GLU A 59 4.50 -2.67 29.27
N ILE A 60 3.89 -3.09 28.15
CA ILE A 60 2.85 -2.35 27.47
C ILE A 60 1.50 -2.90 27.92
N SER A 61 0.65 -2.02 28.49
CA SER A 61 -0.69 -2.44 28.89
C SER A 61 -1.65 -2.47 27.68
N TYR A 62 -2.59 -3.41 27.68
CA TYR A 62 -3.65 -3.45 26.67
C TYR A 62 -4.48 -2.15 26.66
N GLN A 63 -4.75 -1.58 27.85
CA GLN A 63 -5.57 -0.38 27.97
C GLN A 63 -4.90 0.85 27.32
N ASP A 64 -3.61 1.04 27.56
CA ASP A 64 -2.86 2.16 26.97
C ASP A 64 -2.75 2.01 25.45
N TYR A 65 -2.44 0.81 25.00
CA TYR A 65 -2.40 0.51 23.57
C TYR A 65 -3.75 0.77 22.89
N GLU A 66 -4.86 0.19 23.40
CA GLU A 66 -6.18 0.34 22.80
C GLU A 66 -6.66 1.79 22.80
N LYS A 67 -6.35 2.56 23.85
CA LYS A 67 -6.65 3.99 23.90
C LYS A 67 -5.99 4.75 22.72
N ILE A 68 -4.73 4.46 22.42
CA ILE A 68 -4.01 5.10 21.31
C ILE A 68 -4.61 4.65 19.98
N VAL A 69 -4.93 3.36 19.84
CA VAL A 69 -5.60 2.82 18.64
C VAL A 69 -6.92 3.53 18.38
N GLN A 70 -7.78 3.67 19.41
CA GLN A 70 -9.07 4.36 19.27
C GLN A 70 -8.90 5.82 18.89
N GLN A 71 -7.95 6.53 19.47
CA GLN A 71 -7.64 7.91 19.10
C GLN A 71 -7.23 8.04 17.62
N GLN A 72 -6.41 7.10 17.14
CA GLN A 72 -5.97 7.09 15.74
C GLN A 72 -7.10 6.74 14.78
N LEU A 73 -7.98 5.79 15.16
CA LEU A 73 -9.17 5.45 14.40
C LEU A 73 -10.16 6.61 14.32
N ASP A 74 -10.35 7.35 15.42
CA ASP A 74 -11.22 8.53 15.43
C ASP A 74 -10.69 9.65 14.53
N GLN A 75 -9.37 9.86 14.50
CA GLN A 75 -8.75 10.78 13.55
C GLN A 75 -8.96 10.33 12.09
N THR A 76 -8.80 9.04 11.84
CA THR A 76 -9.03 8.46 10.50
C THR A 76 -10.50 8.62 10.07
N ARG A 77 -11.47 8.41 10.98
CA ARG A 77 -12.90 8.66 10.72
C ARG A 77 -13.17 10.12 10.37
N GLN A 78 -12.57 11.05 11.11
CA GLN A 78 -12.73 12.49 10.83
C GLN A 78 -12.17 12.87 9.47
N GLN A 79 -11.01 12.33 9.08
CA GLN A 79 -10.42 12.55 7.76
C GLN A 79 -11.27 11.97 6.63
N ASN A 80 -11.90 10.82 6.86
CA ASN A 80 -12.79 10.15 5.91
C ASN A 80 -14.25 10.63 6.01
N GLN A 81 -14.50 11.82 6.55
CA GLN A 81 -15.85 12.44 6.67
C GLN A 81 -16.88 11.54 7.38
N GLY A 82 -16.44 10.69 8.31
CA GLY A 82 -17.32 9.82 9.09
C GLY A 82 -17.60 8.45 8.44
N ALA A 83 -16.98 8.12 7.32
CA ALA A 83 -17.14 6.80 6.69
C ALA A 83 -16.69 5.65 7.61
N GLU A 84 -17.33 4.51 7.48
CA GLU A 84 -16.98 3.29 8.22
C GLU A 84 -15.55 2.85 7.87
N ILE A 85 -14.77 2.52 8.90
CA ILE A 85 -13.39 2.04 8.74
C ILE A 85 -13.41 0.53 8.56
N ASP A 86 -12.80 0.03 7.49
CA ASP A 86 -12.71 -1.40 7.23
C ASP A 86 -11.70 -2.11 8.15
N ASP A 87 -11.83 -3.43 8.27
CA ASP A 87 -10.96 -4.26 9.11
C ASP A 87 -9.48 -4.19 8.69
N ALA A 88 -9.19 -3.96 7.41
CA ALA A 88 -7.82 -3.82 6.91
C ALA A 88 -7.18 -2.53 7.45
N THR A 89 -7.90 -1.43 7.40
CA THR A 89 -7.47 -0.15 7.98
C THR A 89 -7.31 -0.23 9.49
N ILE A 90 -8.25 -0.91 10.20
CA ILE A 90 -8.13 -1.14 11.66
C ILE A 90 -6.84 -1.94 11.96
N THR A 91 -6.57 -2.98 11.21
CA THR A 91 -5.36 -3.80 11.37
C THR A 91 -4.09 -2.96 11.11
N GLN A 92 -4.10 -2.16 10.05
CA GLN A 92 -2.98 -1.26 9.73
C GLN A 92 -2.73 -0.23 10.85
N VAL A 93 -3.78 0.38 11.38
CA VAL A 93 -3.67 1.32 12.51
C VAL A 93 -3.09 0.63 13.75
N ARG A 94 -3.55 -0.57 14.06
CA ARG A 94 -3.02 -1.37 15.17
C ARG A 94 -1.53 -1.67 15.03
N GLU A 95 -1.08 -2.03 13.83
CA GLU A 95 0.33 -2.24 13.54
C GLU A 95 1.16 -0.95 13.66
N GLN A 96 0.65 0.15 13.12
CA GLN A 96 1.32 1.45 13.23
C GLN A 96 1.48 1.90 14.68
N VAL A 97 0.43 1.76 15.50
CA VAL A 97 0.47 2.10 16.92
C VAL A 97 1.48 1.22 17.65
N TRP A 98 1.48 -0.08 17.41
CA TRP A 98 2.46 -0.99 18.03
C TRP A 98 3.90 -0.62 17.68
N ASN A 99 4.20 -0.44 16.39
CA ASN A 99 5.54 -0.07 15.93
C ASN A 99 5.99 1.29 16.48
N SER A 100 5.04 2.24 16.63
CA SER A 100 5.29 3.53 17.25
C SER A 100 5.65 3.38 18.75
N LEU A 101 4.89 2.57 19.49
CA LEU A 101 5.16 2.29 20.90
C LEU A 101 6.52 1.59 21.10
N VAL A 102 6.85 0.62 20.25
CA VAL A 102 8.17 -0.02 20.28
C VAL A 102 9.28 1.00 20.08
N SER A 103 9.15 1.86 19.05
CA SER A 103 10.15 2.89 18.75
C SER A 103 10.27 3.93 19.86
N GLN A 104 9.15 4.36 20.44
CA GLN A 104 9.10 5.33 21.54
C GLN A 104 9.72 4.76 22.83
N THR A 105 9.37 3.52 23.18
CA THR A 105 9.93 2.85 24.36
C THR A 105 11.44 2.66 24.24
N ILE A 106 11.94 2.22 23.08
CA ILE A 106 13.37 2.09 22.82
C ILE A 106 14.07 3.46 22.91
N SER A 107 13.47 4.49 22.32
CA SER A 107 14.03 5.85 22.38
C SER A 107 14.08 6.38 23.81
N LYS A 108 13.03 6.15 24.61
CA LYS A 108 12.98 6.51 26.04
C LYS A 108 14.07 5.80 26.84
N GLN A 109 14.23 4.50 26.66
CA GLN A 109 15.30 3.71 27.28
C GLN A 109 16.71 4.22 26.88
N ALA A 110 16.89 4.65 25.64
CA ALA A 110 18.12 5.24 25.17
C ALA A 110 18.37 6.63 25.82
N ILE A 111 17.35 7.46 25.95
CA ILE A 111 17.41 8.76 26.63
C ILE A 111 17.88 8.57 28.07
N GLU A 112 17.30 7.62 28.79
CA GLU A 112 17.68 7.26 30.15
C GLU A 112 19.12 6.73 30.21
N LYS A 113 19.47 5.78 29.32
CA LYS A 113 20.80 5.19 29.24
C LYS A 113 21.91 6.21 28.96
N TYR A 114 21.64 7.19 28.11
CA TYR A 114 22.60 8.25 27.77
C TYR A 114 22.57 9.42 28.76
N GLY A 115 21.69 9.40 29.75
CA GLY A 115 21.55 10.46 30.74
C GLY A 115 21.08 11.80 30.18
N ILE A 116 20.27 11.75 29.12
CA ILE A 116 19.73 12.94 28.44
C ILE A 116 18.62 13.52 29.30
N THR A 117 18.72 14.79 29.65
CA THR A 117 17.75 15.50 30.52
C THR A 117 17.37 16.86 29.93
N VAL A 118 16.18 17.34 30.29
CA VAL A 118 15.67 18.67 29.97
C VAL A 118 15.23 19.34 31.25
N SER A 119 15.72 20.56 31.52
CA SER A 119 15.39 21.30 32.73
C SER A 119 14.08 22.10 32.55
N GLU A 120 13.37 22.33 33.67
CA GLU A 120 12.20 23.21 33.72
C GLU A 120 12.48 24.60 33.14
N LYS A 121 13.68 25.15 33.45
CA LYS A 121 14.09 26.46 32.99
C LYS A 121 14.16 26.56 31.46
N GLU A 122 14.58 25.50 30.78
CA GLU A 122 14.64 25.48 29.30
C GLU A 122 13.25 25.52 28.68
N ILE A 123 12.29 24.78 29.24
CA ILE A 123 10.90 24.79 28.80
C ILE A 123 10.28 26.15 29.05
N GLN A 124 10.49 26.71 30.24
CA GLN A 124 10.03 28.06 30.57
C GLN A 124 10.63 29.11 29.63
N ASP A 125 11.93 29.06 29.36
CA ASP A 125 12.57 29.96 28.40
C ASP A 125 11.95 29.86 27.00
N TRP A 126 11.64 28.64 26.54
CA TRP A 126 11.00 28.46 25.27
C TRP A 126 9.60 29.06 25.23
N VAL A 127 8.77 28.76 26.25
CA VAL A 127 7.39 29.23 26.32
C VAL A 127 7.31 30.75 26.51
N TYR A 128 8.13 31.35 27.39
CA TYR A 128 8.02 32.79 27.75
C TYR A 128 8.80 33.71 26.82
N ASN A 129 9.98 33.27 26.34
CA ASN A 129 10.92 34.14 25.64
C ASN A 129 11.03 33.91 24.14
N ARG A 130 10.55 32.75 23.63
CA ARG A 130 10.67 32.39 22.22
C ARG A 130 9.37 31.79 21.66
N PRO A 131 8.19 32.36 21.89
CA PRO A 131 6.92 31.76 21.50
C PRO A 131 6.75 31.57 19.98
N GLU A 132 7.42 32.40 19.18
CA GLU A 132 7.41 32.28 17.70
C GLU A 132 8.12 31.04 17.19
N THR A 133 9.01 30.44 17.99
CA THR A 133 9.74 29.22 17.65
C THR A 133 9.07 27.95 18.19
N LEU A 134 7.94 28.06 18.88
CA LEU A 134 7.18 26.91 19.34
C LEU A 134 6.74 26.00 18.17
N PRO A 135 6.66 24.68 18.40
CA PRO A 135 6.18 23.74 17.39
C PRO A 135 4.80 24.12 16.85
N GLU A 136 4.58 23.85 15.55
CA GLU A 136 3.33 24.20 14.85
C GLU A 136 2.05 23.70 15.54
N PRO A 137 1.99 22.49 16.13
CA PRO A 137 0.79 22.05 16.84
C PRO A 137 0.38 22.96 18.00
N ILE A 138 1.36 23.60 18.64
CA ILE A 138 1.10 24.57 19.73
C ILE A 138 0.75 25.92 19.14
N LYS A 139 1.51 26.42 18.15
CA LYS A 139 1.29 27.74 17.53
C LYS A 139 -0.09 27.88 16.90
N LYS A 140 -0.61 26.81 16.28
CA LYS A 140 -1.94 26.78 15.67
C LYS A 140 -3.07 27.21 16.61
N ASN A 141 -2.93 26.94 17.92
CA ASN A 141 -3.92 27.36 18.90
C ASN A 141 -3.94 28.88 19.14
N PHE A 142 -2.93 29.59 18.66
CA PHE A 142 -2.73 31.02 18.85
C PHE A 142 -2.63 31.79 17.54
N MET A 143 -3.08 31.20 16.43
CA MET A 143 -3.19 31.88 15.13
C MET A 143 -4.53 32.57 15.00
N ASP A 144 -4.52 33.72 14.33
CA ASP A 144 -5.75 34.42 13.94
C ASP A 144 -6.40 33.77 12.69
N SER A 145 -7.53 34.31 12.24
CA SER A 145 -8.26 33.83 11.05
C SER A 145 -7.48 33.94 9.74
N THR A 146 -6.36 34.67 9.74
CA THR A 146 -5.46 34.81 8.58
C THR A 146 -4.24 33.88 8.68
N GLY A 147 -4.13 33.08 9.74
CA GLY A 147 -3.01 32.17 9.97
C GLY A 147 -1.77 32.84 10.56
N VAL A 148 -1.88 34.06 11.09
CA VAL A 148 -0.78 34.78 11.71
C VAL A 148 -0.81 34.56 13.22
N PHE A 149 0.37 34.34 13.83
CA PHE A 149 0.51 34.17 15.27
C PHE A 149 0.10 35.43 16.05
N ASN A 150 -0.89 35.30 16.95
CA ASN A 150 -1.43 36.39 17.75
C ASN A 150 -0.73 36.45 19.12
N ALA A 151 0.30 37.26 19.21
CA ALA A 151 1.08 37.45 20.45
C ALA A 151 0.24 37.95 21.62
N GLY A 152 -0.78 38.79 21.38
CA GLY A 152 -1.67 39.31 22.44
C GLY A 152 -2.53 38.21 23.05
N PHE A 153 -3.13 37.36 22.21
CA PHE A 153 -3.91 36.19 22.65
C PHE A 153 -3.01 35.17 23.38
N TYR A 154 -1.81 34.95 22.89
CA TYR A 154 -0.83 34.09 23.54
C TYR A 154 -0.48 34.58 24.97
N GLN A 155 -0.19 35.86 25.12
CA GLN A 155 0.13 36.46 26.45
C GLN A 155 -1.06 36.37 27.40
N GLN A 156 -2.30 36.57 26.91
CA GLN A 156 -3.49 36.37 27.74
C GLN A 156 -3.62 34.93 28.20
N ALA A 157 -3.39 33.95 27.32
CA ALA A 157 -3.46 32.53 27.67
C ALA A 157 -2.42 32.12 28.72
N LEU A 158 -1.22 32.71 28.70
CA LEU A 158 -0.16 32.46 29.67
C LEU A 158 -0.53 32.87 31.12
N VAL A 159 -1.34 33.92 31.26
CA VAL A 159 -1.73 34.45 32.59
C VAL A 159 -3.08 33.90 33.08
N MET A 160 -3.80 33.14 32.26
CA MET A 160 -5.07 32.51 32.63
C MET A 160 -4.89 31.47 33.74
N LYS A 161 -5.69 31.60 34.82
CA LYS A 161 -5.66 30.69 35.99
C LYS A 161 -6.88 29.75 36.06
N THR A 162 -7.43 29.39 34.92
CA THR A 162 -8.52 28.41 34.89
C THR A 162 -7.98 26.97 34.93
N LYS A 163 -8.82 26.02 35.32
CA LYS A 163 -8.44 24.59 35.32
C LYS A 163 -8.07 24.11 33.93
N GLU A 164 -8.80 24.54 32.91
CA GLU A 164 -8.60 24.21 31.50
C GLU A 164 -7.27 24.78 30.99
N ALA A 165 -6.97 26.04 31.31
CA ALA A 165 -5.68 26.64 30.95
C ALA A 165 -4.51 25.91 31.62
N SER A 166 -4.63 25.52 32.90
CA SER A 166 -3.61 24.73 33.56
C SER A 166 -3.42 23.34 32.92
N GLN A 167 -4.49 22.67 32.52
CA GLN A 167 -4.41 21.39 31.83
C GLN A 167 -3.74 21.55 30.46
N PHE A 168 -4.10 22.57 29.68
CA PHE A 168 -3.49 22.87 28.41
C PHE A 168 -1.97 23.11 28.55
N TRP A 169 -1.55 23.98 29.48
CA TRP A 169 -0.12 24.28 29.68
C TRP A 169 0.67 23.07 30.17
N ASN A 170 0.09 22.21 31.01
CA ASN A 170 0.73 20.93 31.39
C ASN A 170 0.94 20.01 30.18
N GLN A 171 -0.02 19.96 29.27
CA GLN A 171 0.13 19.20 28.03
C GLN A 171 1.22 19.80 27.13
N VAL A 172 1.25 21.13 27.01
CA VAL A 172 2.31 21.86 26.27
C VAL A 172 3.68 21.58 26.86
N GLU A 173 3.82 21.66 28.18
CA GLU A 173 5.08 21.38 28.88
C GLU A 173 5.57 19.94 28.59
N ASN A 174 4.71 18.95 28.74
CA ASN A 174 5.05 17.56 28.46
C ASN A 174 5.45 17.37 26.98
N PHE A 175 4.70 17.96 26.06
CA PHE A 175 5.02 17.89 24.62
C PHE A 175 6.38 18.53 24.30
N LEU A 176 6.68 19.69 24.87
CA LEU A 176 7.96 20.37 24.69
C LEU A 176 9.12 19.57 25.30
N ARG A 177 8.90 18.98 26.46
CA ARG A 177 9.88 18.12 27.14
C ARG A 177 10.25 16.92 26.26
N GLU A 178 9.25 16.19 25.77
CA GLU A 178 9.45 15.04 24.86
C GLU A 178 10.12 15.47 23.56
N THR A 179 9.74 16.63 23.00
CA THR A 179 10.36 17.16 21.80
C THR A 179 11.85 17.41 22.01
N LEU A 180 12.22 18.12 23.09
CA LEU A 180 13.61 18.43 23.41
C LEU A 180 14.43 17.16 23.72
N LEU A 181 13.86 16.19 24.43
CA LEU A 181 14.51 14.92 24.71
C LEU A 181 14.79 14.16 23.41
N SER A 182 13.82 14.11 22.49
CA SER A 182 13.97 13.49 21.19
C SER A 182 15.02 14.19 20.31
N GLU A 183 14.99 15.53 20.26
CA GLU A 183 15.99 16.32 19.52
C GLU A 183 17.41 16.08 20.07
N ARG A 184 17.58 16.02 21.39
CA ARG A 184 18.88 15.72 22.02
C ARG A 184 19.34 14.31 21.74
N LEU A 185 18.45 13.33 21.79
CA LEU A 185 18.77 11.96 21.42
C LEU A 185 19.25 11.90 19.95
N GLN A 186 18.52 12.52 19.03
CA GLN A 186 18.94 12.60 17.64
C GLN A 186 20.29 13.31 17.48
N ALA A 187 20.54 14.39 18.22
CA ALA A 187 21.82 15.09 18.19
C ALA A 187 22.97 14.16 18.63
N VAL A 188 22.79 13.42 19.73
CA VAL A 188 23.79 12.46 20.23
C VAL A 188 24.05 11.35 19.20
N ILE A 189 22.99 10.76 18.66
CA ILE A 189 23.09 9.67 17.68
C ILE A 189 23.80 10.16 16.39
N THR A 190 23.52 11.41 15.98
CA THR A 190 24.01 11.95 14.71
C THR A 190 25.24 12.86 14.87
N GLU A 191 25.88 12.90 16.04
CA GLU A 191 27.08 13.74 16.28
C GLU A 191 28.21 13.46 15.29
N GLY A 192 28.36 12.19 14.88
CA GLY A 192 29.34 11.76 13.88
C GLY A 192 28.96 12.04 12.42
N ALA A 193 27.79 12.64 12.15
CA ALA A 193 27.36 12.94 10.79
C ALA A 193 28.12 14.17 10.25
N ILE A 194 29.12 13.90 9.41
CA ILE A 194 29.93 14.94 8.80
C ILE A 194 29.74 14.89 7.28
N VAL A 195 29.56 16.05 6.67
CA VAL A 195 29.57 16.26 5.21
C VAL A 195 30.78 17.13 4.88
N SER A 196 31.71 16.58 4.12
CA SER A 196 32.93 17.28 3.70
C SER A 196 32.63 18.26 2.57
N GLU A 197 33.50 19.23 2.36
CA GLU A 197 33.46 20.13 1.19
C GLU A 197 33.59 19.33 -0.12
N GLY A 198 34.31 18.21 -0.08
CA GLY A 198 34.42 17.28 -1.22
C GLY A 198 33.07 16.66 -1.59
N ASP A 199 32.30 16.20 -0.61
CA ASP A 199 30.96 15.60 -0.83
C ASP A 199 30.00 16.64 -1.46
N VAL A 200 30.08 17.89 -0.98
CA VAL A 200 29.27 19.01 -1.51
C VAL A 200 29.64 19.34 -2.95
N LEU A 201 30.95 19.41 -3.24
CA LEU A 201 31.47 19.70 -4.57
C LEU A 201 31.10 18.56 -5.54
N GLU A 202 31.26 17.32 -5.14
CA GLU A 202 30.90 16.15 -5.94
C GLU A 202 29.39 16.17 -6.25
N LYS A 203 28.54 16.34 -5.26
CA LYS A 203 27.09 16.44 -5.47
C LYS A 203 26.69 17.60 -6.38
N TYR A 204 27.34 18.76 -6.23
CA TYR A 204 27.10 19.88 -7.12
C TYR A 204 27.47 19.52 -8.56
N LYS A 205 28.64 18.90 -8.78
CA LYS A 205 29.08 18.47 -10.11
C LYS A 205 28.16 17.47 -10.74
N ASP A 206 27.73 16.47 -9.97
CA ASP A 206 26.79 15.43 -10.42
C ASP A 206 25.45 15.99 -10.89
N ASP A 207 24.98 17.03 -10.25
CA ASP A 207 23.66 17.64 -10.53
C ASP A 207 23.71 18.73 -11.61
N ASN A 208 24.84 19.45 -11.75
CA ASN A 208 24.89 20.68 -12.57
C ASN A 208 25.79 20.57 -13.78
N ILE A 209 26.82 19.73 -13.74
CA ILE A 209 27.68 19.57 -14.93
C ILE A 209 26.96 18.71 -15.97
N VAL A 210 26.86 19.24 -17.18
CA VAL A 210 26.23 18.60 -18.33
C VAL A 210 27.27 18.26 -19.36
N ALA A 211 27.34 17.03 -19.78
CA ALA A 211 28.23 16.58 -20.86
C ALA A 211 27.40 16.13 -22.08
N ASN A 212 27.89 16.44 -23.27
CA ASN A 212 27.39 15.87 -24.53
C ASN A 212 28.54 15.09 -25.15
N PHE A 213 28.31 13.82 -25.41
CA PHE A 213 29.33 12.93 -25.96
C PHE A 213 28.76 11.89 -26.90
N SER A 214 29.59 11.39 -27.79
CA SER A 214 29.30 10.22 -28.61
C SER A 214 30.10 9.04 -28.08
N PHE A 215 29.56 7.85 -28.19
CA PHE A 215 30.26 6.66 -27.70
C PHE A 215 30.00 5.43 -28.58
N VAL A 216 30.97 4.53 -28.55
CA VAL A 216 30.83 3.16 -29.04
C VAL A 216 30.77 2.24 -27.85
N LEU A 217 29.70 1.45 -27.76
CA LEU A 217 29.51 0.41 -26.75
C LEU A 217 29.84 -0.95 -27.35
N LEU A 218 30.84 -1.60 -26.80
CA LEU A 218 31.17 -3.00 -27.02
C LEU A 218 30.45 -3.80 -25.92
N ASP A 219 29.22 -4.20 -26.20
CA ASP A 219 28.35 -4.88 -25.22
C ASP A 219 28.81 -6.33 -25.02
N LEU A 220 28.79 -6.82 -23.76
CA LEU A 220 29.11 -8.20 -23.39
C LEU A 220 28.28 -9.23 -24.16
N ASN A 221 27.05 -8.88 -24.54
CA ASN A 221 26.15 -9.76 -25.27
C ASN A 221 26.55 -9.94 -26.76
N THR A 222 27.45 -9.12 -27.28
CA THR A 222 27.97 -9.29 -28.66
C THR A 222 28.91 -10.48 -28.78
N ILE A 223 29.49 -10.96 -27.66
CA ILE A 223 30.29 -12.18 -27.65
C ILE A 223 29.36 -13.38 -27.46
N THR A 224 28.99 -14.01 -28.56
CA THR A 224 28.01 -15.13 -28.60
C THR A 224 28.66 -16.50 -28.73
N ASP A 225 29.90 -16.60 -29.29
CA ASP A 225 30.59 -17.86 -29.44
C ASP A 225 31.05 -18.42 -28.07
N SER A 226 30.34 -19.43 -27.58
CA SER A 226 30.55 -20.05 -26.27
C SER A 226 31.94 -20.73 -26.13
N ALA A 227 32.60 -21.08 -27.22
CA ALA A 227 33.95 -21.68 -27.19
C ALA A 227 34.99 -20.69 -26.68
N GLN A 228 34.80 -19.40 -26.95
CA GLN A 228 35.75 -18.34 -26.55
C GLN A 228 35.74 -18.04 -25.04
N PHE A 229 34.66 -18.38 -24.34
CA PHE A 229 34.50 -18.15 -22.92
C PHE A 229 34.10 -19.42 -22.13
N ALA A 230 34.47 -20.60 -22.67
CA ALA A 230 34.29 -21.86 -21.94
C ALA A 230 34.98 -21.82 -20.57
N VAL A 231 34.32 -22.37 -19.56
CA VAL A 231 34.77 -22.30 -18.14
C VAL A 231 34.85 -23.71 -17.60
N SER A 232 35.97 -24.04 -16.99
CA SER A 232 36.19 -25.32 -16.28
C SER A 232 35.74 -25.22 -14.81
N ASP A 233 35.45 -26.37 -14.19
CA ASP A 233 35.12 -26.45 -12.76
C ASP A 233 36.26 -25.93 -11.86
N ASP A 234 37.52 -26.09 -12.27
CA ASP A 234 38.68 -25.60 -11.52
C ASP A 234 38.75 -24.05 -11.55
N GLU A 235 38.42 -23.43 -12.68
CA GLU A 235 38.31 -21.96 -12.76
C GLU A 235 37.16 -21.44 -11.88
N LEU A 236 36.03 -22.13 -11.83
CA LEU A 236 34.91 -21.75 -10.95
C LEU A 236 35.29 -21.87 -9.48
N LYS A 237 35.96 -22.94 -9.09
CA LYS A 237 36.44 -23.13 -7.71
C LYS A 237 37.45 -22.06 -7.32
N LYS A 238 38.41 -21.78 -8.21
CA LYS A 238 39.39 -20.72 -7.97
C LYS A 238 38.72 -19.36 -7.80
N TYR A 239 37.80 -19.01 -8.70
CA TYR A 239 37.05 -17.76 -8.59
C TYR A 239 36.30 -17.66 -7.27
N PHE A 240 35.62 -18.73 -6.86
CA PHE A 240 34.92 -18.78 -5.58
C PHE A 240 35.83 -18.55 -4.39
N GLU A 241 36.99 -19.23 -4.33
CA GLU A 241 37.94 -19.05 -3.22
C GLU A 241 38.57 -17.65 -3.21
N ASP A 242 38.89 -17.09 -4.38
CA ASP A 242 39.42 -15.72 -4.51
C ASP A 242 38.40 -14.63 -4.10
N HIS A 243 37.10 -14.93 -4.23
CA HIS A 243 35.99 -14.00 -3.95
C HIS A 243 35.06 -14.50 -2.85
N LYS A 244 35.53 -15.36 -1.97
CA LYS A 244 34.74 -16.07 -0.96
C LYS A 244 33.93 -15.13 -0.08
N ILE A 245 34.47 -13.95 0.23
CA ILE A 245 33.80 -12.92 1.05
C ILE A 245 32.48 -12.43 0.41
N ASP A 246 32.40 -12.41 -0.93
CA ASP A 246 31.21 -11.97 -1.68
C ASP A 246 30.05 -12.98 -1.55
N TYR A 247 30.35 -14.19 -1.08
CA TYR A 247 29.40 -15.31 -0.90
C TYR A 247 29.13 -15.59 0.58
N LYS A 248 29.43 -14.62 1.47
CA LYS A 248 29.02 -14.70 2.86
C LYS A 248 27.48 -14.60 2.92
N GLN A 249 26.89 -15.47 3.72
CA GLN A 249 25.45 -15.47 3.98
C GLN A 249 25.18 -15.31 5.47
N ASN A 250 24.13 -14.59 5.81
CA ASN A 250 23.60 -14.55 7.16
C ASN A 250 22.74 -15.79 7.42
N GLU A 251 22.52 -16.11 8.69
CA GLU A 251 21.54 -17.13 9.06
C GLU A 251 20.18 -16.76 8.47
N SER A 252 19.53 -17.74 7.82
CA SER A 252 18.23 -17.53 7.18
C SER A 252 17.35 -18.77 7.28
N VAL A 253 16.03 -18.54 7.16
CA VAL A 253 15.02 -19.59 7.15
C VAL A 253 14.13 -19.47 5.92
N LYS A 254 13.58 -20.58 5.45
CA LYS A 254 12.43 -20.61 4.54
C LYS A 254 11.24 -21.20 5.26
N LEU A 255 10.10 -20.57 5.09
CA LEU A 255 8.84 -21.01 5.66
C LEU A 255 7.93 -21.51 4.55
N LYS A 256 7.25 -22.62 4.82
CA LYS A 256 6.10 -23.05 4.04
C LYS A 256 4.85 -22.69 4.84
N TYR A 257 3.80 -22.21 4.21
CA TYR A 257 2.62 -21.76 4.96
C TYR A 257 1.32 -21.97 4.19
N VAL A 258 0.23 -22.00 4.95
CA VAL A 258 -1.14 -22.03 4.47
C VAL A 258 -1.91 -20.88 5.09
N MET A 259 -2.80 -20.26 4.30
CA MET A 259 -3.65 -19.18 4.77
C MET A 259 -5.13 -19.63 4.82
N PHE A 260 -5.79 -19.32 5.92
CA PHE A 260 -7.22 -19.50 6.14
C PHE A 260 -7.87 -18.12 6.07
N ASN A 261 -8.32 -17.73 4.89
CA ASN A 261 -8.88 -16.40 4.68
C ASN A 261 -10.28 -16.28 5.27
N ASP A 262 -10.54 -15.15 5.93
CA ASP A 262 -11.88 -14.75 6.35
C ASP A 262 -12.74 -14.54 5.10
N GLN A 263 -13.73 -15.38 4.89
CA GLN A 263 -14.65 -15.30 3.75
C GLN A 263 -16.06 -15.09 4.24
N ALA A 264 -16.76 -14.15 3.61
CA ALA A 264 -18.17 -13.97 3.85
C ALA A 264 -18.95 -15.20 3.39
N THR A 265 -19.90 -15.63 4.22
CA THR A 265 -20.76 -16.79 3.96
C THR A 265 -22.09 -16.35 3.35
N ALA A 266 -22.89 -17.31 2.87
CA ALA A 266 -24.27 -17.05 2.43
C ALA A 266 -25.15 -16.52 3.60
N GLU A 267 -24.82 -16.88 4.85
CA GLU A 267 -25.50 -16.34 6.04
C GLU A 267 -25.18 -14.85 6.22
N ASP A 268 -23.90 -14.45 6.02
CA ASP A 268 -23.48 -13.03 6.08
C ASP A 268 -24.19 -12.20 5.02
N SER A 269 -24.27 -12.72 3.78
CA SER A 269 -25.04 -12.08 2.70
C SER A 269 -26.51 -11.91 3.08
N THR A 270 -27.11 -12.93 3.69
CA THR A 270 -28.52 -12.88 4.11
C THR A 270 -28.76 -11.83 5.21
N ILE A 271 -27.84 -11.73 6.17
CA ILE A 271 -27.88 -10.71 7.23
C ILE A 271 -27.76 -9.31 6.62
N MET A 272 -26.80 -9.12 5.70
CA MET A 272 -26.59 -7.83 5.01
C MET A 272 -27.83 -7.40 4.21
N LEU A 273 -28.43 -8.32 3.45
CA LEU A 273 -29.66 -8.04 2.70
C LEU A 273 -30.79 -7.60 3.62
N LYS A 274 -30.99 -8.28 4.78
CA LYS A 274 -31.99 -7.86 5.77
C LYS A 274 -31.71 -6.47 6.34
N GLN A 275 -30.46 -6.12 6.60
CA GLN A 275 -30.09 -4.79 7.06
C GLN A 275 -30.41 -3.72 6.01
N LEU A 276 -30.08 -3.96 4.74
CA LEU A 276 -30.40 -3.04 3.65
C LEU A 276 -31.91 -2.88 3.45
N GLU A 277 -32.69 -3.93 3.60
CA GLU A 277 -34.17 -3.84 3.55
C GLU A 277 -34.77 -2.98 4.70
N LEU A 278 -34.14 -2.97 5.88
CA LEU A 278 -34.51 -2.06 6.95
C LEU A 278 -34.12 -0.61 6.60
N LEU A 279 -32.87 -0.41 6.20
CA LEU A 279 -32.36 0.91 5.79
C LEU A 279 -33.13 1.49 4.60
N LYS A 280 -33.64 0.66 3.70
CA LYS A 280 -34.53 1.07 2.60
C LYS A 280 -35.78 1.79 3.10
N LYS A 281 -36.39 1.31 4.21
CA LYS A 281 -37.56 1.97 4.82
C LYS A 281 -37.19 3.34 5.36
N ASP A 282 -36.04 3.45 6.03
CA ASP A 282 -35.55 4.71 6.58
C ASP A 282 -35.18 5.70 5.44
N LEU A 283 -34.50 5.19 4.39
CA LEU A 283 -34.15 5.98 3.21
C LEU A 283 -35.40 6.49 2.46
N ASN A 284 -36.45 5.66 2.38
CA ASN A 284 -37.72 6.05 1.77
C ASN A 284 -38.44 7.15 2.57
N ALA A 285 -38.39 7.07 3.91
CA ALA A 285 -39.01 8.05 4.81
C ALA A 285 -38.24 9.38 4.91
N ALA A 286 -36.93 9.37 4.67
CA ALA A 286 -36.09 10.57 4.79
C ALA A 286 -36.41 11.61 3.69
N SER A 287 -36.56 12.88 4.08
CA SER A 287 -36.81 14.01 3.14
C SER A 287 -35.50 14.45 2.48
N VAL A 288 -35.60 14.88 1.23
CA VAL A 288 -34.47 15.39 0.42
C VAL A 288 -33.87 16.66 1.02
N GLU A 289 -34.64 17.44 1.75
CA GLU A 289 -34.24 18.74 2.33
C GLU A 289 -33.69 18.60 3.77
N ASP A 290 -33.71 17.40 4.33
CA ASP A 290 -33.38 17.18 5.73
C ASP A 290 -31.93 16.69 5.90
N SER A 291 -31.20 17.31 6.84
CA SER A 291 -29.88 16.84 7.27
C SER A 291 -29.87 15.38 7.75
N SER A 292 -31.05 14.82 8.11
CA SER A 292 -31.22 13.42 8.47
C SER A 292 -30.85 12.45 7.35
N LEU A 293 -31.13 12.80 6.07
CA LEU A 293 -30.77 11.99 4.92
C LEU A 293 -29.22 11.87 4.77
N ILE A 294 -28.53 13.00 4.89
CA ILE A 294 -27.06 13.04 4.80
C ILE A 294 -26.47 12.20 5.92
N LYS A 295 -26.99 12.35 7.14
CA LYS A 295 -26.56 11.58 8.31
C LYS A 295 -26.82 10.08 8.12
N LEU A 296 -28.01 9.71 7.64
CA LEU A 296 -28.36 8.31 7.36
C LEU A 296 -27.39 7.66 6.36
N VAL A 297 -27.04 8.36 5.27
CA VAL A 297 -26.07 7.87 4.29
C VAL A 297 -24.68 7.80 4.89
N ALA A 298 -24.21 8.85 5.57
CA ALA A 298 -22.88 8.91 6.16
C ALA A 298 -22.63 7.82 7.21
N GLU A 299 -23.65 7.48 8.02
CA GLU A 299 -23.53 6.45 9.08
C GLU A 299 -23.66 5.02 8.55
N ASN A 300 -24.26 4.82 7.37
CA ASN A 300 -24.64 3.49 6.90
C ASN A 300 -24.06 3.09 5.54
N SER A 301 -23.30 3.95 4.89
CA SER A 301 -22.72 3.67 3.56
C SER A 301 -21.21 3.59 3.62
N SER A 302 -20.64 2.60 2.93
CA SER A 302 -19.19 2.53 2.65
C SER A 302 -18.74 3.52 1.57
N ILE A 303 -19.68 4.15 0.87
CA ILE A 303 -19.42 5.17 -0.13
C ILE A 303 -19.79 6.54 0.46
N ALA A 304 -18.89 7.52 0.35
CA ALA A 304 -19.12 8.86 0.84
C ALA A 304 -20.30 9.53 0.14
N TRP A 305 -21.03 10.38 0.86
CA TRP A 305 -22.10 11.21 0.31
C TRP A 305 -21.56 12.13 -0.79
N ASN A 306 -22.23 12.13 -1.96
CA ASN A 306 -21.95 13.07 -3.05
C ASN A 306 -23.20 13.92 -3.33
N PRO A 307 -23.17 15.24 -3.03
CA PRO A 307 -24.29 16.12 -3.23
C PRO A 307 -24.50 16.54 -4.69
N GLU A 308 -23.54 16.26 -5.57
CA GLU A 308 -23.54 16.75 -6.95
C GLU A 308 -24.32 15.82 -7.88
N PHE A 309 -24.73 16.36 -9.04
CA PHE A 309 -25.26 15.55 -10.12
C PHE A 309 -24.16 14.69 -10.73
N GLN A 310 -24.48 13.42 -10.92
CA GLN A 310 -23.56 12.42 -11.42
C GLN A 310 -24.02 11.86 -12.77
N LYS A 311 -23.09 11.57 -13.65
CA LYS A 311 -23.33 10.99 -14.97
C LYS A 311 -23.76 9.55 -14.85
N ALA A 312 -24.59 9.08 -15.79
CA ALA A 312 -25.06 7.68 -15.81
C ALA A 312 -23.92 6.65 -15.77
N GLY A 313 -22.82 6.91 -16.46
CA GLY A 313 -21.65 6.05 -16.48
C GLY A 313 -20.85 5.98 -15.16
N SER A 314 -21.19 6.79 -14.16
CA SER A 314 -20.58 6.73 -12.83
C SER A 314 -21.22 5.68 -11.91
N PHE A 315 -22.30 5.02 -12.35
CA PHE A 315 -23.03 4.04 -11.57
C PHE A 315 -22.90 2.65 -12.18
N ALA A 316 -22.97 1.64 -11.34
CA ALA A 316 -23.09 0.25 -11.81
C ALA A 316 -24.32 0.08 -12.71
N GLY A 317 -24.29 -0.86 -13.64
CA GLY A 317 -25.34 -1.05 -14.64
C GLY A 317 -26.75 -1.25 -14.03
N SER A 318 -26.84 -1.98 -12.91
CA SER A 318 -28.07 -2.20 -12.15
C SER A 318 -28.66 -0.90 -11.58
N VAL A 319 -27.79 -0.01 -11.06
CA VAL A 319 -28.17 1.31 -10.54
C VAL A 319 -28.63 2.23 -11.65
N SER A 320 -27.84 2.35 -12.73
CA SER A 320 -28.19 3.15 -13.90
C SER A 320 -29.54 2.70 -14.47
N SER A 321 -29.76 1.39 -14.59
CA SER A 321 -31.03 0.83 -15.09
C SER A 321 -32.24 1.19 -14.22
N PHE A 322 -32.05 1.30 -12.90
CA PHE A 322 -33.06 1.82 -11.99
C PHE A 322 -33.28 3.33 -12.23
N LEU A 323 -32.20 4.11 -12.20
CA LEU A 323 -32.26 5.59 -12.29
C LEU A 323 -32.97 6.10 -13.55
N PHE A 324 -32.76 5.44 -14.69
CA PHE A 324 -33.46 5.84 -15.94
C PHE A 324 -34.96 5.56 -15.95
N LYS A 325 -35.46 4.68 -15.07
CA LYS A 325 -36.87 4.34 -14.94
C LYS A 325 -37.56 5.05 -13.77
N ALA A 326 -36.77 5.49 -12.78
CA ALA A 326 -37.26 6.09 -11.55
C ALA A 326 -37.68 7.53 -11.71
N LYS A 327 -38.53 7.99 -10.79
CA LYS A 327 -38.89 9.41 -10.59
C LYS A 327 -38.21 9.95 -9.34
N PRO A 328 -37.96 11.28 -9.26
CA PRO A 328 -37.50 11.86 -8.00
C PRO A 328 -38.37 11.45 -6.80
N GLY A 329 -37.71 10.95 -5.76
CA GLY A 329 -38.33 10.37 -4.57
C GLY A 329 -38.36 8.84 -4.55
N ASP A 330 -38.23 8.15 -5.68
CA ASP A 330 -38.24 6.69 -5.73
C ASP A 330 -36.98 6.09 -5.09
N VAL A 331 -37.15 4.96 -4.40
CA VAL A 331 -36.09 4.17 -3.78
C VAL A 331 -36.01 2.80 -4.45
N SER A 332 -34.83 2.35 -4.80
CA SER A 332 -34.60 1.07 -5.46
C SER A 332 -34.90 -0.11 -4.52
N ASP A 333 -35.10 -1.28 -5.10
CA ASP A 333 -34.83 -2.54 -4.40
C ASP A 333 -33.32 -2.65 -4.09
N VAL A 334 -32.92 -3.69 -3.33
CA VAL A 334 -31.50 -3.96 -3.12
C VAL A 334 -30.87 -4.36 -4.46
N LEU A 335 -29.90 -3.58 -4.91
CA LEU A 335 -29.19 -3.76 -6.16
C LEU A 335 -27.77 -4.31 -5.88
N ILE A 336 -27.23 -5.03 -6.85
CA ILE A 336 -25.81 -5.40 -6.85
C ILE A 336 -25.05 -4.24 -7.51
N GLY A 337 -24.09 -3.65 -6.78
CA GLY A 337 -23.21 -2.60 -7.25
C GLY A 337 -21.75 -3.04 -7.26
N ASP A 338 -20.86 -2.13 -7.67
CA ASP A 338 -19.42 -2.42 -7.80
C ASP A 338 -18.75 -2.74 -6.45
N ALA A 339 -19.25 -2.14 -5.36
CA ALA A 339 -18.72 -2.29 -4.00
C ALA A 339 -19.58 -3.23 -3.10
N GLY A 340 -20.48 -4.02 -3.66
CA GLY A 340 -21.38 -4.91 -2.93
C GLY A 340 -22.85 -4.61 -3.15
N TYR A 341 -23.69 -4.83 -2.13
CA TYR A 341 -25.11 -4.54 -2.21
C TYR A 341 -25.40 -3.08 -1.91
N GLN A 342 -26.39 -2.51 -2.59
CA GLN A 342 -26.75 -1.10 -2.43
C GLN A 342 -28.24 -0.82 -2.63
N ILE A 343 -28.70 0.24 -1.99
CA ILE A 343 -30.00 0.85 -2.19
C ILE A 343 -29.80 2.32 -2.59
N VAL A 344 -30.60 2.79 -3.51
CA VAL A 344 -30.44 4.14 -4.11
C VAL A 344 -31.79 4.85 -4.08
N LYS A 345 -31.79 6.10 -3.61
CA LYS A 345 -32.90 7.03 -3.75
C LYS A 345 -32.56 8.06 -4.78
N LEU A 346 -33.40 8.19 -5.80
CA LEU A 346 -33.30 9.27 -6.77
C LEU A 346 -33.82 10.58 -6.16
N LEU A 347 -32.94 11.59 -6.05
CA LEU A 347 -33.28 12.87 -5.46
C LEU A 347 -33.75 13.87 -6.53
N ASP A 348 -33.01 13.94 -7.64
CA ASP A 348 -33.32 14.87 -8.73
C ASP A 348 -32.69 14.37 -10.05
N VAL A 349 -33.19 14.88 -11.18
CA VAL A 349 -32.74 14.57 -12.54
C VAL A 349 -32.61 15.86 -13.31
N LYS A 350 -31.53 16.06 -14.03
CA LYS A 350 -31.38 17.15 -14.97
C LYS A 350 -30.96 16.67 -16.36
N GLU A 351 -31.31 17.40 -17.40
CA GLU A 351 -30.77 17.17 -18.75
C GLU A 351 -29.32 17.65 -18.84
N THR A 352 -28.52 16.94 -19.64
CA THR A 352 -27.11 17.25 -19.92
C THR A 352 -26.86 17.21 -21.43
N PRO A 353 -25.92 18.00 -21.97
CA PRO A 353 -25.51 17.85 -23.37
C PRO A 353 -24.85 16.51 -23.68
N ASP A 354 -24.33 15.81 -22.67
CA ASP A 354 -23.62 14.55 -22.81
C ASP A 354 -24.60 13.40 -23.14
N LEU A 355 -24.30 12.67 -24.19
CA LEU A 355 -25.05 11.46 -24.58
C LEU A 355 -24.49 10.24 -23.85
N PHE A 356 -25.38 9.42 -23.30
CA PHE A 356 -25.08 8.09 -22.76
C PHE A 356 -25.77 7.04 -23.59
N VAL A 357 -25.10 5.90 -23.81
CA VAL A 357 -25.61 4.78 -24.61
C VAL A 357 -25.60 3.51 -23.77
N ASN A 358 -26.74 2.85 -23.64
CA ASN A 358 -26.84 1.54 -23.01
C ASN A 358 -26.65 0.45 -24.05
N VAL A 359 -25.73 -0.45 -23.80
CA VAL A 359 -25.37 -1.50 -24.75
C VAL A 359 -25.19 -2.87 -24.10
N SER A 360 -25.54 -3.90 -24.85
CA SER A 360 -25.09 -5.27 -24.59
C SER A 360 -24.19 -5.73 -25.72
N HIS A 361 -23.15 -6.52 -25.40
CA HIS A 361 -22.21 -6.96 -26.41
C HIS A 361 -21.79 -8.43 -26.27
N ILE A 362 -21.24 -8.97 -27.36
CA ILE A 362 -20.53 -10.26 -27.43
C ILE A 362 -19.16 -9.98 -28.01
N LEU A 363 -18.10 -10.47 -27.38
CA LEU A 363 -16.73 -10.40 -27.88
C LEU A 363 -16.32 -11.76 -28.44
N VAL A 364 -15.75 -11.75 -29.62
CA VAL A 364 -15.04 -12.89 -30.23
C VAL A 364 -13.57 -12.49 -30.38
N LYS A 365 -12.69 -13.07 -29.56
CA LYS A 365 -11.25 -12.77 -29.56
C LYS A 365 -10.55 -13.27 -30.82
N ILE A 366 -9.51 -12.57 -31.23
CA ILE A 366 -8.60 -13.02 -32.30
C ILE A 366 -7.42 -13.73 -31.61
N GLU A 367 -7.41 -15.05 -31.65
CA GLU A 367 -6.28 -15.82 -31.10
C GLU A 367 -5.10 -15.87 -32.06
N SER A 368 -5.23 -16.64 -33.17
CA SER A 368 -4.19 -16.81 -34.18
C SER A 368 -4.68 -16.57 -35.61
N ASP A 369 -5.97 -16.73 -35.88
CA ASP A 369 -6.60 -16.58 -37.20
C ASP A 369 -7.71 -15.52 -37.18
N THR A 370 -7.39 -14.36 -37.75
CA THR A 370 -8.35 -13.26 -37.87
C THR A 370 -9.55 -13.58 -38.75
N ALA A 371 -9.38 -14.44 -39.77
CA ALA A 371 -10.46 -14.78 -40.70
C ALA A 371 -11.46 -15.76 -40.07
N ALA A 372 -10.96 -16.71 -39.27
CA ALA A 372 -11.80 -17.62 -38.49
C ALA A 372 -12.61 -16.85 -37.42
N ALA A 373 -11.97 -15.98 -36.61
CA ALA A 373 -12.65 -15.15 -35.61
C ALA A 373 -13.69 -14.22 -36.25
N LYS A 374 -13.40 -13.65 -37.42
CA LYS A 374 -14.37 -12.83 -38.15
C LYS A 374 -15.59 -13.63 -38.59
N LYS A 375 -15.38 -14.84 -39.11
CA LYS A 375 -16.48 -15.71 -39.53
C LYS A 375 -17.37 -16.12 -38.36
N GLU A 376 -16.77 -16.47 -37.24
CA GLU A 376 -17.49 -16.77 -35.98
C GLU A 376 -18.32 -15.57 -35.52
N ALA A 377 -17.72 -14.37 -35.48
CA ALA A 377 -18.42 -13.14 -35.13
C ALA A 377 -19.57 -12.84 -36.10
N GLU A 378 -19.44 -13.11 -37.42
CA GLU A 378 -20.50 -12.98 -38.40
C GLU A 378 -21.64 -13.96 -38.12
N ASP A 379 -21.33 -15.23 -37.80
CA ASP A 379 -22.35 -16.23 -37.41
C ASP A 379 -23.12 -15.81 -36.17
N VAL A 380 -22.44 -15.35 -35.13
CA VAL A 380 -23.06 -14.83 -33.89
C VAL A 380 -23.90 -13.59 -34.21
N PHE A 381 -23.41 -12.67 -35.03
CA PHE A 381 -24.16 -11.49 -35.48
C PHE A 381 -25.47 -11.88 -36.18
N GLN A 382 -25.45 -12.85 -37.06
CA GLN A 382 -26.67 -13.32 -37.75
C GLN A 382 -27.67 -13.96 -36.78
N ARG A 383 -27.20 -14.72 -35.80
CA ARG A 383 -28.04 -15.31 -34.73
C ARG A 383 -28.76 -14.23 -33.90
N VAL A 384 -28.03 -13.19 -33.44
CA VAL A 384 -28.66 -12.06 -32.74
C VAL A 384 -29.66 -11.33 -33.63
N LYS A 385 -29.31 -11.11 -34.91
CA LYS A 385 -30.16 -10.44 -35.88
C LYS A 385 -31.44 -11.22 -36.19
N ASN A 386 -31.37 -12.56 -36.16
CA ASN A 386 -32.50 -13.45 -36.32
C ASN A 386 -33.39 -13.57 -35.07
N GLY A 387 -33.06 -12.86 -34.01
CA GLY A 387 -33.89 -12.75 -32.81
C GLY A 387 -33.47 -13.66 -31.64
N GLU A 388 -32.31 -14.32 -31.70
CA GLU A 388 -31.77 -15.02 -30.54
C GLU A 388 -31.41 -14.01 -29.46
N ASP A 389 -31.58 -14.40 -28.17
CA ASP A 389 -31.31 -13.52 -27.06
C ASP A 389 -29.80 -13.24 -26.91
N ILE A 390 -29.41 -11.98 -27.11
CA ILE A 390 -28.01 -11.55 -26.99
C ILE A 390 -27.43 -11.85 -25.62
N SER A 391 -28.23 -11.78 -24.55
CA SER A 391 -27.78 -12.03 -23.18
C SER A 391 -27.42 -13.52 -22.96
N GLN A 392 -28.20 -14.42 -23.56
CA GLN A 392 -27.90 -15.85 -23.50
C GLN A 392 -26.67 -16.18 -24.36
N LEU A 393 -26.62 -15.62 -25.60
CA LEU A 393 -25.46 -15.80 -26.47
C LEU A 393 -24.16 -15.22 -25.86
N ALA A 394 -24.23 -14.09 -25.20
CA ALA A 394 -23.09 -13.51 -24.50
C ALA A 394 -22.59 -14.42 -23.36
N PHE A 395 -23.51 -14.97 -22.57
CA PHE A 395 -23.16 -15.94 -21.52
C PHE A 395 -22.48 -17.20 -22.10
N ASP A 396 -23.00 -17.72 -23.21
CA ASP A 396 -22.53 -18.99 -23.80
C ASP A 396 -21.24 -18.81 -24.59
N LEU A 397 -21.14 -17.77 -25.42
CA LEU A 397 -20.16 -17.65 -26.51
C LEU A 397 -19.18 -16.46 -26.36
N SER A 398 -19.41 -15.50 -25.46
CA SER A 398 -18.53 -14.35 -25.38
C SER A 398 -17.20 -14.70 -24.71
N ASP A 399 -16.10 -14.23 -25.32
CA ASP A 399 -14.75 -14.27 -24.78
C ASP A 399 -14.47 -13.12 -23.79
N ASP A 400 -15.44 -12.25 -23.55
CA ASP A 400 -15.33 -11.25 -22.51
C ASP A 400 -15.45 -11.93 -21.13
N PRO A 401 -14.42 -11.82 -20.25
CA PRO A 401 -14.46 -12.47 -18.93
C PRO A 401 -15.66 -12.07 -18.08
N SER A 402 -16.19 -10.86 -18.27
CA SER A 402 -17.34 -10.36 -17.52
C SER A 402 -18.67 -10.96 -17.99
N ALA A 403 -18.73 -11.51 -19.20
CA ALA A 403 -19.97 -12.00 -19.79
C ALA A 403 -20.62 -13.17 -19.00
N LYS A 404 -19.83 -13.95 -18.26
CA LYS A 404 -20.36 -14.99 -17.36
C LYS A 404 -21.15 -14.43 -16.18
N GLN A 405 -20.92 -13.16 -15.83
CA GLN A 405 -21.59 -12.47 -14.71
C GLN A 405 -22.67 -11.53 -15.20
N ASN A 406 -22.35 -10.65 -16.17
CA ASN A 406 -23.22 -9.59 -16.66
C ASN A 406 -24.04 -9.97 -17.90
N ARG A 407 -23.81 -11.15 -18.49
CA ARG A 407 -24.46 -11.64 -19.71
C ARG A 407 -24.33 -10.66 -20.89
N GLY A 408 -23.16 -10.03 -20.98
CA GLY A 408 -22.84 -9.05 -22.01
C GLY A 408 -23.41 -7.65 -21.79
N ASP A 409 -24.18 -7.41 -20.73
CA ASP A 409 -24.70 -6.06 -20.40
C ASP A 409 -23.58 -5.18 -19.84
N LEU A 410 -23.20 -4.13 -20.60
CA LEU A 410 -22.19 -3.14 -20.21
C LEU A 410 -22.82 -1.93 -19.52
N GLY A 411 -24.14 -1.88 -19.42
CA GLY A 411 -24.85 -0.74 -18.85
C GLY A 411 -24.72 0.53 -19.70
N TRP A 412 -24.81 1.68 -19.05
CA TRP A 412 -24.77 3.00 -19.67
C TRP A 412 -23.34 3.51 -19.79
N LEU A 413 -22.90 3.72 -21.03
CA LEU A 413 -21.55 4.17 -21.35
C LEU A 413 -21.54 5.65 -21.70
N ALA A 414 -20.55 6.38 -21.16
CA ALA A 414 -20.21 7.74 -21.59
C ALA A 414 -19.19 7.69 -22.74
N LYS A 415 -19.05 8.79 -23.48
CA LYS A 415 -17.94 8.94 -24.42
C LYS A 415 -16.59 8.84 -23.71
N GLY A 416 -15.67 8.12 -24.31
CA GLY A 416 -14.34 7.85 -23.75
C GLY A 416 -14.28 6.63 -22.82
N ALA A 417 -15.40 5.94 -22.57
CA ALA A 417 -15.44 4.75 -21.72
C ALA A 417 -14.94 3.47 -22.40
N THR A 418 -14.93 3.44 -23.73
CA THR A 418 -14.53 2.27 -24.53
C THR A 418 -13.55 2.66 -25.64
N VAL A 419 -12.98 1.66 -26.32
CA VAL A 419 -12.12 1.91 -27.48
C VAL A 419 -12.94 2.58 -28.61
N LYS A 420 -12.26 3.40 -29.39
CA LYS A 420 -12.89 4.31 -30.34
C LYS A 420 -13.81 3.60 -31.34
N GLU A 421 -13.42 2.47 -31.86
CA GLU A 421 -14.20 1.72 -32.86
C GLU A 421 -15.51 1.20 -32.27
N PHE A 422 -15.49 0.75 -31.01
CA PHE A 422 -16.69 0.32 -30.27
C PHE A 422 -17.59 1.51 -29.95
N GLU A 423 -16.98 2.60 -29.47
CA GLU A 423 -17.69 3.85 -29.17
C GLU A 423 -18.39 4.40 -30.41
N ASP A 424 -17.66 4.59 -31.50
CA ASP A 424 -18.21 5.13 -32.76
C ASP A 424 -19.38 4.25 -33.26
N ALA A 425 -19.25 2.92 -33.17
CA ALA A 425 -20.32 2.01 -33.58
C ALA A 425 -21.57 2.11 -32.70
N SER A 426 -21.41 2.14 -31.38
CA SER A 426 -22.52 2.16 -30.44
C SER A 426 -23.21 3.55 -30.35
N PHE A 427 -22.43 4.64 -30.38
CA PHE A 427 -22.98 5.99 -30.28
C PHE A 427 -23.67 6.47 -31.57
N ASN A 428 -23.29 5.99 -32.75
CA ASN A 428 -23.92 6.33 -34.03
C ASN A 428 -25.15 5.49 -34.37
N ALA A 429 -25.28 4.27 -33.82
CA ALA A 429 -26.42 3.39 -34.07
C ALA A 429 -27.70 3.91 -33.37
N ASN A 430 -28.89 3.49 -33.80
CA ASN A 430 -30.15 3.82 -33.15
C ASN A 430 -30.46 2.82 -32.01
N VAL A 431 -31.37 3.20 -31.13
CA VAL A 431 -31.88 2.27 -30.10
C VAL A 431 -32.59 1.10 -30.80
N GLY A 432 -32.21 -0.11 -30.41
CA GLY A 432 -32.67 -1.36 -31.00
C GLY A 432 -31.75 -1.93 -32.09
N ASP A 433 -30.83 -1.12 -32.62
CA ASP A 433 -29.91 -1.61 -33.67
C ASP A 433 -28.92 -2.64 -33.11
N ILE A 434 -28.58 -3.60 -33.94
CA ILE A 434 -27.52 -4.58 -33.73
C ILE A 434 -26.41 -4.24 -34.72
N VAL A 435 -25.25 -3.87 -34.17
CA VAL A 435 -24.08 -3.41 -34.95
C VAL A 435 -22.95 -4.41 -34.81
N GLY A 436 -22.32 -4.73 -35.91
CA GLY A 436 -21.14 -5.62 -35.90
C GLY A 436 -21.05 -6.47 -37.14
N PRO A 437 -20.02 -7.34 -37.24
CA PRO A 437 -18.89 -7.40 -36.32
C PRO A 437 -18.00 -6.15 -36.35
N VAL A 438 -17.79 -5.48 -35.23
CA VAL A 438 -16.92 -4.32 -35.08
C VAL A 438 -15.53 -4.76 -34.64
N LYS A 439 -14.52 -4.51 -35.44
CA LYS A 439 -13.14 -4.89 -35.13
C LYS A 439 -12.50 -3.88 -34.21
N THR A 440 -11.93 -4.35 -33.10
CA THR A 440 -11.12 -3.57 -32.15
C THR A 440 -9.78 -4.26 -31.87
N SER A 441 -8.99 -3.69 -30.98
CA SER A 441 -7.77 -4.34 -30.47
C SER A 441 -8.03 -5.60 -29.64
N PHE A 442 -9.26 -5.79 -29.12
CA PHE A 442 -9.65 -6.96 -28.31
C PHE A 442 -10.22 -8.11 -29.15
N GLY A 443 -10.69 -7.85 -30.37
CA GLY A 443 -11.36 -8.83 -31.22
C GLY A 443 -12.50 -8.20 -32.01
N PHE A 444 -13.49 -9.03 -32.33
CA PHE A 444 -14.71 -8.62 -33.00
C PHE A 444 -15.86 -8.51 -31.99
N HIS A 445 -16.59 -7.42 -32.04
CA HIS A 445 -17.73 -7.14 -31.17
C HIS A 445 -19.04 -7.16 -31.94
N ILE A 446 -20.05 -7.81 -31.38
CA ILE A 446 -21.45 -7.69 -31.75
C ILE A 446 -22.11 -6.85 -30.69
N ILE A 447 -22.67 -5.71 -31.07
CA ILE A 447 -23.19 -4.70 -30.13
C ILE A 447 -24.67 -4.50 -30.37
N LYS A 448 -25.52 -4.57 -29.34
CA LYS A 448 -26.92 -4.19 -29.40
C LYS A 448 -27.12 -2.93 -28.55
N VAL A 449 -27.67 -1.90 -29.16
CA VAL A 449 -27.99 -0.64 -28.47
C VAL A 449 -29.35 -0.77 -27.80
N LEU A 450 -29.37 -0.68 -26.47
CA LEU A 450 -30.56 -0.85 -25.65
C LEU A 450 -31.25 0.46 -25.29
N GLY A 451 -30.49 1.57 -25.24
CA GLY A 451 -31.02 2.88 -24.91
C GLY A 451 -30.06 4.03 -25.20
N LYS A 452 -30.59 5.23 -25.32
CA LYS A 452 -29.84 6.51 -25.48
C LYS A 452 -30.51 7.59 -24.67
N GLU A 453 -29.75 8.25 -23.78
CA GLU A 453 -30.26 9.27 -22.87
C GLU A 453 -29.25 10.40 -22.62
N LYS A 454 -29.76 11.56 -22.25
CA LYS A 454 -28.98 12.76 -21.91
C LYS A 454 -29.38 13.27 -20.54
N LYS A 455 -29.09 12.44 -19.49
CA LYS A 455 -29.49 12.74 -18.12
C LYS A 455 -28.33 12.57 -17.14
N GLU A 456 -28.33 13.42 -16.13
CA GLU A 456 -27.52 13.30 -14.93
C GLU A 456 -28.44 13.17 -13.72
N PHE A 457 -27.96 12.47 -12.69
CA PHE A 457 -28.78 12.09 -11.55
C PHE A 457 -28.15 12.59 -10.26
N LYS A 458 -28.98 13.13 -9.38
CA LYS A 458 -28.62 13.38 -7.98
C LYS A 458 -29.23 12.28 -7.13
N VAL A 459 -28.40 11.56 -6.36
CA VAL A 459 -28.81 10.37 -5.65
C VAL A 459 -28.36 10.37 -4.20
N ALA A 460 -29.13 9.69 -3.34
CA ALA A 460 -28.66 9.23 -2.05
C ALA A 460 -28.47 7.73 -2.14
N GLN A 461 -27.23 7.27 -1.85
CA GLN A 461 -26.83 5.88 -2.04
C GLN A 461 -26.26 5.31 -0.76
N ILE A 462 -26.81 4.18 -0.30
CA ILE A 462 -26.24 3.37 0.79
C ILE A 462 -25.71 2.10 0.16
N SER A 463 -24.37 1.94 0.21
CA SER A 463 -23.67 0.77 -0.31
C SER A 463 -22.97 0.04 0.83
N LYS A 464 -23.10 -1.27 0.87
CA LYS A 464 -22.44 -2.13 1.85
C LYS A 464 -21.81 -3.34 1.18
N ALA A 465 -20.52 -3.54 1.44
CA ALA A 465 -19.86 -4.80 1.11
C ALA A 465 -20.31 -5.91 2.06
N VAL A 466 -20.37 -7.15 1.54
CA VAL A 466 -20.61 -8.31 2.41
C VAL A 466 -19.30 -8.65 3.12
N THR A 467 -19.22 -8.37 4.40
CA THR A 467 -18.06 -8.68 5.23
C THR A 467 -18.31 -9.92 6.08
N PRO A 468 -17.27 -10.71 6.39
CA PRO A 468 -17.40 -11.87 7.27
C PRO A 468 -17.84 -11.44 8.67
N SER A 469 -18.93 -12.01 9.18
CA SER A 469 -19.39 -11.81 10.55
C SER A 469 -18.42 -12.41 11.58
N SER A 470 -18.55 -12.02 12.85
CA SER A 470 -17.79 -12.62 13.95
C SER A 470 -17.94 -14.14 13.98
N ARG A 471 -19.12 -14.67 13.64
CA ARG A 471 -19.37 -16.11 13.54
C ARG A 471 -18.57 -16.75 12.41
N SER A 472 -18.54 -16.13 11.23
CA SER A 472 -17.78 -16.61 10.09
C SER A 472 -16.26 -16.59 10.38
N LYS A 473 -15.76 -15.52 11.02
CA LYS A 473 -14.37 -15.43 11.49
C LYS A 473 -14.04 -16.51 12.53
N GLN A 474 -14.93 -16.81 13.48
CA GLN A 474 -14.74 -17.91 14.45
C GLN A 474 -14.68 -19.29 13.76
N LEU A 475 -15.49 -19.51 12.72
CA LEU A 475 -15.42 -20.75 11.94
C LEU A 475 -14.07 -20.90 11.23
N VAL A 476 -13.52 -19.82 10.69
CA VAL A 476 -12.18 -19.83 10.06
C VAL A 476 -11.11 -20.12 11.11
N LYS A 477 -11.18 -19.48 12.28
CA LYS A 477 -10.29 -19.78 13.41
C LYS A 477 -10.32 -21.26 13.78
N LYS A 478 -11.52 -21.80 13.98
CA LYS A 478 -11.68 -23.22 14.31
C LYS A 478 -11.11 -24.14 13.24
N LYS A 479 -11.33 -23.85 11.96
CA LYS A 479 -10.73 -24.63 10.86
C LYS A 479 -9.20 -24.62 10.90
N SER A 480 -8.59 -23.49 11.23
CA SER A 480 -7.13 -23.40 11.38
C SER A 480 -6.63 -24.18 12.60
N GLU A 481 -7.38 -24.18 13.71
CA GLU A 481 -7.07 -24.97 14.92
C GLU A 481 -7.19 -26.49 14.66
N ASP A 482 -8.24 -26.92 13.98
CA ASP A 482 -8.44 -28.31 13.58
C ASP A 482 -7.30 -28.79 12.65
N PHE A 483 -6.92 -27.98 11.66
CA PHE A 483 -5.81 -28.25 10.76
C PHE A 483 -4.48 -28.37 11.51
N TYR A 484 -4.21 -27.48 12.45
CA TYR A 484 -3.01 -27.56 13.29
C TYR A 484 -2.98 -28.82 14.16
N SER A 485 -4.13 -29.23 14.69
CA SER A 485 -4.26 -30.49 15.42
C SER A 485 -3.88 -31.70 14.56
N ASP A 486 -4.33 -31.70 13.30
CA ASP A 486 -3.99 -32.76 12.34
C ASP A 486 -2.49 -32.78 11.98
N LEU A 487 -1.86 -31.61 11.85
CA LEU A 487 -0.39 -31.53 11.70
C LEU A 487 0.35 -32.10 12.91
N LYS A 488 -0.12 -31.80 14.14
CA LYS A 488 0.45 -32.38 15.37
C LYS A 488 0.30 -33.91 15.43
N ASN A 489 -0.76 -34.43 14.84
CA ASN A 489 -0.99 -35.89 14.74
C ASN A 489 -0.15 -36.56 13.63
N GLY A 490 0.76 -35.81 13.00
CA GLY A 490 1.74 -36.34 12.03
C GLY A 490 1.29 -36.29 10.57
N GLN A 491 0.20 -35.59 10.25
CA GLN A 491 -0.18 -35.38 8.86
C GLN A 491 0.74 -34.34 8.20
N ASN A 492 0.89 -34.43 6.89
CA ASN A 492 1.73 -33.51 6.12
C ASN A 492 0.94 -32.30 5.64
N ILE A 493 1.53 -31.10 5.72
CA ILE A 493 0.88 -29.85 5.37
C ILE A 493 0.38 -29.81 3.91
N ASP A 494 1.13 -30.36 2.96
CA ASP A 494 0.76 -30.38 1.53
C ASP A 494 -0.49 -31.26 1.30
N SER A 495 -0.56 -32.41 1.97
CA SER A 495 -1.68 -33.33 1.88
C SER A 495 -2.93 -32.77 2.52
N LEU A 496 -2.79 -32.16 3.70
CA LEU A 496 -3.90 -31.52 4.42
C LEU A 496 -4.42 -30.29 3.66
N ALA A 497 -3.54 -29.48 3.14
CA ALA A 497 -3.93 -28.30 2.36
C ALA A 497 -4.76 -28.72 1.13
N LYS A 498 -4.33 -29.76 0.41
CA LYS A 498 -5.09 -30.31 -0.72
C LYS A 498 -6.48 -30.82 -0.32
N GLN A 499 -6.59 -31.52 0.82
CA GLN A 499 -7.88 -32.00 1.34
C GLN A 499 -8.82 -30.87 1.73
N ASN A 500 -8.28 -29.74 2.21
CA ASN A 500 -9.04 -28.58 2.64
C ASN A 500 -9.20 -27.49 1.55
N ASN A 501 -8.77 -27.76 0.29
CA ASN A 501 -8.75 -26.79 -0.81
C ASN A 501 -7.97 -25.51 -0.50
N LEU A 502 -6.86 -25.65 0.26
CA LEU A 502 -5.96 -24.56 0.58
C LEU A 502 -4.72 -24.60 -0.33
N GLN A 503 -4.17 -23.44 -0.62
CA GLN A 503 -2.89 -23.33 -1.32
C GLN A 503 -1.74 -23.33 -0.31
N VAL A 504 -0.69 -24.07 -0.64
CA VAL A 504 0.57 -24.06 0.10
C VAL A 504 1.50 -23.08 -0.59
N GLU A 505 2.00 -22.12 0.15
CA GLU A 505 2.96 -21.14 -0.32
C GLU A 505 4.31 -21.32 0.36
N VAL A 506 5.38 -20.86 -0.30
CA VAL A 506 6.75 -20.91 0.22
C VAL A 506 7.32 -19.49 0.23
N SER A 507 7.85 -19.08 1.35
CA SER A 507 8.49 -17.78 1.49
C SER A 507 9.82 -17.70 0.71
N PRO A 508 10.29 -16.50 0.35
CA PRO A 508 11.71 -16.30 0.07
C PRO A 508 12.55 -16.66 1.31
N GLU A 509 13.87 -16.64 1.16
CA GLU A 509 14.77 -16.73 2.31
C GLU A 509 14.59 -15.48 3.20
N ILE A 510 14.42 -15.70 4.51
CA ILE A 510 14.16 -14.66 5.50
C ILE A 510 15.28 -14.66 6.52
N ASN A 511 15.96 -13.54 6.70
CA ASN A 511 16.95 -13.31 7.75
C ASN A 511 16.25 -12.93 9.07
N LYS A 512 17.01 -12.86 10.17
CA LYS A 512 16.50 -12.53 11.51
C LYS A 512 15.74 -11.20 11.57
N ASP A 513 16.07 -10.23 10.70
CA ASP A 513 15.43 -8.92 10.60
C ASP A 513 14.43 -8.83 9.44
N GLY A 514 14.17 -9.96 8.75
CA GLY A 514 13.31 -10.02 7.59
C GLY A 514 11.82 -10.00 7.95
N GLN A 515 10.99 -9.90 6.91
CA GLN A 515 9.53 -9.93 7.05
C GLN A 515 8.98 -11.31 6.69
N VAL A 516 8.07 -11.81 7.52
CA VAL A 516 7.33 -13.04 7.24
C VAL A 516 6.15 -12.71 6.33
N PRO A 517 5.94 -13.45 5.22
CA PRO A 517 4.77 -13.23 4.37
C PRO A 517 3.46 -13.35 5.16
N GLY A 518 2.56 -12.41 4.92
CA GLY A 518 1.22 -12.39 5.52
C GLY A 518 1.15 -11.88 6.97
N THR A 519 2.27 -11.65 7.66
CA THR A 519 2.26 -11.16 9.04
C THR A 519 3.47 -10.31 9.37
N ASN A 520 3.27 -9.33 10.27
CA ASN A 520 4.36 -8.57 10.89
C ASN A 520 4.74 -9.13 12.28
N ASN A 521 4.15 -10.26 12.67
CA ASN A 521 4.39 -10.87 13.98
C ASN A 521 5.81 -11.45 14.06
N LYS A 522 6.68 -10.77 14.81
CA LYS A 522 8.08 -11.19 15.01
C LYS A 522 8.21 -12.54 15.75
N ASN A 523 7.18 -12.98 16.47
CA ASN A 523 7.19 -14.28 17.13
C ASN A 523 7.27 -15.43 16.13
N VAL A 524 6.78 -15.27 14.90
CA VAL A 524 6.92 -16.26 13.83
C VAL A 524 8.39 -16.43 13.43
N LEU A 525 9.12 -15.32 13.28
CA LEU A 525 10.58 -15.38 13.04
C LEU A 525 11.33 -16.01 14.20
N LYS A 526 11.05 -15.57 15.42
CA LYS A 526 11.67 -16.17 16.63
C LYS A 526 11.42 -17.68 16.67
N PHE A 527 10.16 -18.10 16.49
CA PHE A 527 9.82 -19.52 16.39
C PHE A 527 10.63 -20.22 15.30
N ALA A 528 10.71 -19.63 14.10
CA ALA A 528 11.40 -20.21 12.96
C ALA A 528 12.91 -20.41 13.22
N PHE A 529 13.57 -19.46 13.88
CA PHE A 529 14.99 -19.58 14.22
C PHE A 529 15.24 -20.48 15.42
N ASP A 530 14.35 -20.55 16.40
CA ASP A 530 14.55 -21.32 17.65
C ASP A 530 14.15 -22.81 17.51
N THR A 531 13.26 -23.16 16.56
CA THR A 531 12.75 -24.53 16.41
C THR A 531 13.44 -25.29 15.28
N LYS A 532 13.19 -26.60 15.18
CA LYS A 532 13.76 -27.47 14.15
C LYS A 532 12.97 -27.36 12.83
N VAL A 533 13.60 -27.77 11.73
CA VAL A 533 12.92 -28.02 10.45
C VAL A 533 11.76 -29.00 10.67
N ASN A 534 10.67 -28.79 9.93
CA ASN A 534 9.37 -29.49 10.05
C ASN A 534 8.62 -29.22 11.36
N SER A 535 8.92 -28.12 12.05
CA SER A 535 8.09 -27.63 13.16
C SER A 535 7.03 -26.65 12.64
N TYR A 536 5.85 -26.66 13.26
CA TYR A 536 4.71 -25.83 12.87
C TYR A 536 4.39 -24.81 13.95
N THR A 537 4.01 -23.58 13.55
CA THR A 537 3.42 -22.61 14.49
C THR A 537 2.00 -23.05 14.83
N GLU A 538 1.49 -22.59 15.97
CA GLU A 538 0.03 -22.51 16.17
C GLU A 538 -0.58 -21.59 15.09
N PRO A 539 -1.92 -21.60 14.90
CA PRO A 539 -2.58 -20.64 14.01
C PRO A 539 -2.28 -19.21 14.46
N ILE A 540 -1.61 -18.45 13.59
CA ILE A 540 -1.26 -17.05 13.83
C ILE A 540 -2.31 -16.17 13.15
N LYS A 541 -2.88 -15.22 13.88
CA LYS A 541 -3.76 -14.21 13.31
C LYS A 541 -2.97 -13.34 12.32
N VAL A 542 -3.49 -13.23 11.11
CA VAL A 542 -2.90 -12.44 10.02
C VAL A 542 -3.97 -11.51 9.46
N GLN A 543 -3.58 -10.59 8.58
CA GLN A 543 -4.54 -9.76 7.89
C GLN A 543 -5.51 -10.63 7.08
N GLY A 544 -6.81 -10.54 7.39
CA GLY A 544 -7.86 -11.26 6.69
C GLY A 544 -7.98 -12.75 7.02
N GLY A 545 -7.47 -13.22 8.19
CA GLY A 545 -7.66 -14.60 8.60
C GLY A 545 -6.61 -15.15 9.55
N TYR A 546 -6.21 -16.40 9.32
CA TYR A 546 -5.19 -17.12 10.08
C TYR A 546 -4.17 -17.75 9.15
N SER A 547 -2.92 -17.91 9.62
CA SER A 547 -1.88 -18.64 8.89
C SER A 547 -1.17 -19.62 9.83
N ILE A 548 -0.72 -20.73 9.26
CA ILE A 548 0.13 -21.71 9.93
C ILE A 548 1.43 -21.82 9.13
N TYR A 549 2.56 -21.69 9.80
CA TYR A 549 3.89 -21.71 9.19
C TYR A 549 4.65 -22.97 9.60
N GLU A 550 5.29 -23.61 8.61
CA GLU A 550 6.23 -24.71 8.79
C GLU A 550 7.65 -24.20 8.56
N VAL A 551 8.58 -24.54 9.41
CA VAL A 551 10.00 -24.32 9.17
C VAL A 551 10.48 -25.30 8.11
N MET A 552 10.56 -24.88 6.85
CA MET A 552 10.90 -25.72 5.71
C MET A 552 12.42 -25.95 5.60
N GLU A 553 13.21 -24.89 5.75
CA GLU A 553 14.67 -24.92 5.58
C GLU A 553 15.33 -23.91 6.52
N LYS A 554 16.51 -24.25 7.03
CA LYS A 554 17.37 -23.35 7.81
C LYS A 554 18.77 -23.36 7.20
N LYS A 555 19.31 -22.17 6.95
CA LYS A 555 20.68 -21.99 6.51
C LYS A 555 21.47 -21.32 7.62
N PRO A 556 22.58 -21.91 8.08
CA PRO A 556 23.41 -21.27 9.10
C PRO A 556 24.16 -20.07 8.53
N GLU A 557 24.59 -19.17 9.42
CA GLU A 557 25.56 -18.14 9.06
C GLU A 557 26.85 -18.78 8.55
N GLY A 558 27.45 -18.22 7.50
CA GLY A 558 28.68 -18.72 6.93
C GLY A 558 28.88 -18.32 5.48
N TYR A 559 29.33 -19.26 4.67
CA TYR A 559 29.49 -19.06 3.23
C TYR A 559 28.55 -20.00 2.46
N GLN A 560 28.01 -19.50 1.37
CA GLN A 560 27.17 -20.29 0.48
C GLN A 560 27.95 -21.50 -0.05
N ASN A 561 27.26 -22.62 -0.21
CA ASN A 561 27.88 -23.84 -0.74
C ASN A 561 28.23 -23.67 -2.21
N PHE A 562 29.51 -23.92 -2.56
CA PHE A 562 30.01 -23.79 -3.93
C PHE A 562 29.13 -24.53 -4.95
N ASP A 563 28.79 -25.80 -4.67
CA ASP A 563 28.03 -26.62 -5.63
C ASP A 563 26.63 -26.11 -5.87
N SER A 564 26.01 -25.45 -4.87
CA SER A 564 24.68 -24.88 -5.00
C SER A 564 24.64 -23.59 -5.83
N ILE A 565 25.73 -22.81 -5.83
CA ILE A 565 25.79 -21.50 -6.48
C ILE A 565 26.66 -21.47 -7.74
N LYS A 566 27.44 -22.54 -8.01
CA LYS A 566 28.42 -22.54 -9.12
C LYS A 566 27.81 -22.23 -10.47
N VAL A 567 26.60 -22.73 -10.76
CA VAL A 567 25.92 -22.53 -12.05
C VAL A 567 25.18 -21.21 -12.11
N THR A 568 24.52 -20.86 -11.03
CA THR A 568 23.58 -19.71 -10.99
C THR A 568 24.28 -18.38 -10.67
N MET A 569 25.34 -18.39 -9.88
CA MET A 569 26.00 -17.17 -9.43
C MET A 569 27.46 -17.04 -9.88
N ILE A 570 28.25 -18.12 -9.79
CA ILE A 570 29.69 -18.05 -10.07
C ILE A 570 29.98 -18.09 -11.57
N LYS A 571 29.41 -19.07 -12.28
CA LYS A 571 29.63 -19.27 -13.73
C LYS A 571 29.35 -18.03 -14.56
N PRO A 572 28.22 -17.30 -14.35
CA PRO A 572 27.98 -16.05 -15.08
C PRO A 572 29.04 -14.97 -14.84
N LYS A 573 29.55 -14.83 -13.61
CA LYS A 573 30.58 -13.87 -13.27
C LYS A 573 31.90 -14.20 -13.98
N VAL A 574 32.33 -15.47 -13.95
CA VAL A 574 33.56 -15.92 -14.65
C VAL A 574 33.44 -15.77 -16.16
N ILE A 575 32.27 -16.09 -16.73
CA ILE A 575 31.98 -15.86 -18.15
C ILE A 575 32.11 -14.39 -18.48
N ASN A 576 31.51 -13.51 -17.69
CA ASN A 576 31.58 -12.07 -17.90
C ASN A 576 33.02 -11.56 -17.84
N GLU A 577 33.83 -12.04 -16.89
CA GLU A 577 35.26 -11.68 -16.85
C GLU A 577 36.03 -12.09 -18.11
N LYS A 578 35.76 -13.29 -18.64
CA LYS A 578 36.35 -13.73 -19.90
C LYS A 578 35.88 -12.85 -21.09
N LYS A 579 34.59 -12.55 -21.15
CA LYS A 579 34.03 -11.65 -22.16
C LYS A 579 34.65 -10.25 -22.06
N TYR A 580 34.83 -9.70 -20.85
CA TYR A 580 35.50 -8.41 -20.66
C TYR A 580 36.95 -8.45 -21.18
N LYS A 581 37.68 -9.56 -20.99
CA LYS A 581 39.07 -9.70 -21.53
C LYS A 581 39.06 -9.71 -23.06
N ILE A 582 38.11 -10.39 -23.69
CA ILE A 582 37.97 -10.41 -25.15
C ILE A 582 37.62 -9.01 -25.66
N LEU A 583 36.61 -8.38 -25.03
CA LEU A 583 36.20 -7.03 -25.42
C LEU A 583 37.28 -5.98 -25.22
N LEU A 584 38.13 -6.12 -24.21
CA LEU A 584 39.26 -5.20 -24.01
C LEU A 584 40.23 -5.26 -25.17
N GLY A 585 40.55 -6.45 -25.68
CA GLY A 585 41.39 -6.60 -26.87
C GLY A 585 40.82 -5.89 -28.09
N ILE A 586 39.51 -6.14 -28.34
CA ILE A 586 38.77 -5.51 -29.43
C ILE A 586 38.70 -3.97 -29.26
N ALA A 587 38.43 -3.50 -28.03
CA ALA A 587 38.34 -2.08 -27.74
C ALA A 587 39.67 -1.34 -27.93
N ASN A 588 40.79 -1.97 -27.56
CA ASN A 588 42.12 -1.43 -27.81
C ASN A 588 42.45 -1.37 -29.31
N ASP A 589 42.06 -2.39 -30.07
CA ASP A 589 42.25 -2.39 -31.54
C ASP A 589 41.43 -1.26 -32.22
N LEU A 590 40.20 -1.05 -31.75
CA LEU A 590 39.34 0.04 -32.24
C LEU A 590 39.90 1.42 -31.88
N GLU A 591 40.32 1.61 -30.63
CA GLU A 591 40.94 2.85 -30.16
C GLU A 591 42.23 3.15 -30.96
N GLY A 592 43.08 2.14 -31.21
CA GLY A 592 44.27 2.30 -32.01
C GLY A 592 43.97 2.71 -33.46
N LYS A 593 42.89 2.21 -34.07
CA LYS A 593 42.45 2.63 -35.41
C LYS A 593 42.01 4.10 -35.45
N ILE A 594 41.37 4.58 -34.41
CA ILE A 594 40.91 5.97 -34.29
C ILE A 594 42.10 6.91 -34.11
N GLN A 595 43.06 6.57 -33.24
CA GLN A 595 44.23 7.43 -32.96
C GLN A 595 45.22 7.50 -34.11
N ASN A 596 45.32 6.44 -34.92
CA ASN A 596 46.25 6.41 -36.06
C ASN A 596 45.67 6.98 -37.35
N ASN A 597 44.42 7.43 -37.35
CA ASN A 597 43.77 7.95 -38.54
C ASN A 597 42.84 9.12 -38.22
N ASP A 598 43.34 10.33 -38.37
CA ASP A 598 42.58 11.57 -38.06
C ASP A 598 41.30 11.75 -38.88
N VAL A 599 41.06 10.93 -39.90
CA VAL A 599 39.90 11.01 -40.80
C VAL A 599 38.77 10.09 -40.32
N LEU A 600 39.07 8.99 -39.61
CA LEU A 600 38.04 8.03 -39.14
C LEU A 600 37.29 8.57 -37.95
N THR A 601 35.98 8.61 -38.06
CA THR A 601 35.09 8.96 -36.95
C THR A 601 34.78 7.74 -36.07
N LEU A 602 34.37 7.98 -34.82
CA LEU A 602 33.89 6.93 -33.93
C LEU A 602 32.77 6.07 -34.58
N LYS A 603 31.90 6.70 -35.36
CA LYS A 603 30.81 6.04 -36.06
C LYS A 603 31.31 5.06 -37.14
N GLU A 604 32.34 5.45 -37.91
CA GLU A 604 32.92 4.60 -38.95
C GLU A 604 33.68 3.40 -38.37
N VAL A 605 34.33 3.58 -37.23
CA VAL A 605 35.07 2.53 -36.54
C VAL A 605 34.15 1.57 -35.75
N ALA A 606 32.97 2.01 -35.39
CA ALA A 606 32.03 1.20 -34.61
C ALA A 606 31.71 -0.15 -35.26
N GLY A 607 31.58 -0.18 -36.60
CA GLY A 607 31.27 -1.44 -37.33
C GLY A 607 29.99 -2.10 -36.85
N GLN A 608 30.13 -3.28 -36.26
CA GLN A 608 29.01 -4.05 -35.69
C GLN A 608 28.58 -3.61 -34.27
N TYR A 609 29.33 -2.73 -33.65
CA TYR A 609 29.07 -2.29 -32.27
C TYR A 609 28.17 -1.07 -32.25
N THR A 610 27.48 -0.88 -31.12
CA THR A 610 26.50 0.18 -30.95
C THR A 610 27.20 1.55 -30.89
N TYR A 611 26.88 2.45 -31.84
CA TYR A 611 27.26 3.85 -31.80
C TYR A 611 26.04 4.70 -31.44
N GLU A 612 26.17 5.53 -30.40
CA GLU A 612 25.12 6.40 -29.89
C GLU A 612 25.67 7.74 -29.42
N THR A 613 24.75 8.69 -29.19
CA THR A 613 25.04 9.98 -28.59
C THR A 613 24.30 10.11 -27.26
N ALA A 614 24.94 10.69 -26.29
CA ALA A 614 24.35 11.06 -25.01
C ALA A 614 24.33 12.58 -24.90
N ASP A 615 23.17 13.17 -25.11
CA ASP A 615 22.94 14.59 -25.00
C ASP A 615 22.40 14.96 -23.61
N SER A 616 22.85 16.08 -23.06
CA SER A 616 22.46 16.57 -21.73
C SER A 616 22.70 15.56 -20.62
N PHE A 617 23.76 14.77 -20.71
CA PHE A 617 24.11 13.78 -19.72
C PHE A 617 24.52 14.42 -18.40
N LYS A 618 23.99 13.92 -17.29
CA LYS A 618 24.36 14.25 -15.91
C LYS A 618 24.60 12.98 -15.11
N VAL A 619 25.55 12.99 -14.18
CA VAL A 619 25.85 11.83 -13.32
C VAL A 619 24.65 11.46 -12.45
N SER A 620 23.91 12.46 -11.95
CA SER A 620 22.75 12.26 -11.09
C SER A 620 21.50 11.71 -11.81
N LYS A 621 21.49 11.64 -13.16
CA LYS A 621 20.35 11.18 -13.94
C LYS A 621 20.70 9.97 -14.79
N PRO A 622 20.01 8.81 -14.66
CA PRO A 622 20.23 7.66 -15.54
C PRO A 622 20.01 8.03 -17.02
N ASN A 623 20.94 7.66 -17.87
CA ASN A 623 20.76 7.78 -19.32
C ASN A 623 19.96 6.57 -19.86
N PRO A 624 19.02 6.74 -20.78
CA PRO A 624 18.20 5.64 -21.28
C PRO A 624 19.00 4.49 -21.93
N VAL A 625 20.11 4.81 -22.63
CA VAL A 625 20.93 3.81 -23.32
C VAL A 625 21.99 3.21 -22.40
N ILE A 626 22.69 4.06 -21.66
CA ILE A 626 23.81 3.68 -20.78
C ILE A 626 23.29 3.06 -19.48
N GLY A 627 22.21 3.59 -18.94
CA GLY A 627 21.75 3.33 -17.57
C GLY A 627 22.56 4.14 -16.56
N GLN A 628 22.72 3.60 -15.37
CA GLN A 628 23.57 4.18 -14.33
C GLN A 628 24.93 3.48 -14.35
N ASP A 629 25.95 4.15 -14.84
CA ASP A 629 27.31 3.62 -14.95
C ASP A 629 28.31 4.66 -14.41
N TYR A 630 28.70 4.47 -13.16
CA TYR A 630 29.58 5.40 -12.45
C TYR A 630 31.00 5.43 -13.00
N ALA A 631 31.50 4.30 -13.52
CA ALA A 631 32.82 4.23 -14.11
C ALA A 631 32.90 5.08 -15.39
N LEU A 632 31.90 4.93 -16.26
CA LEU A 632 31.77 5.74 -17.46
C LEU A 632 31.56 7.21 -17.11
N SER A 633 30.63 7.51 -16.18
CA SER A 633 30.34 8.87 -15.74
C SER A 633 31.59 9.58 -15.21
N SER A 634 32.34 8.93 -14.32
CA SER A 634 33.58 9.49 -13.75
C SER A 634 34.65 9.71 -14.79
N ALA A 635 34.77 8.84 -15.81
CA ALA A 635 35.71 8.99 -16.88
C ALA A 635 35.36 10.21 -17.77
N VAL A 636 34.08 10.28 -18.21
CA VAL A 636 33.58 11.38 -19.06
C VAL A 636 33.80 12.76 -18.42
N MET A 637 33.51 12.86 -17.11
CA MET A 637 33.65 14.12 -16.37
C MET A 637 35.10 14.61 -16.19
N LYS A 638 36.07 13.75 -16.49
CA LYS A 638 37.52 14.10 -16.46
C LYS A 638 38.12 14.44 -17.86
N MET A 639 37.35 14.18 -18.93
CA MET A 639 37.78 14.41 -20.29
C MET A 639 37.70 15.88 -20.68
N LYS A 640 38.45 16.25 -21.73
CA LYS A 640 38.40 17.57 -22.37
C LYS A 640 37.54 17.52 -23.65
N PRO A 641 36.85 18.61 -24.01
CA PRO A 641 36.13 18.68 -25.28
C PRO A 641 37.04 18.30 -26.46
N GLY A 642 36.54 17.42 -27.34
CA GLY A 642 37.28 16.88 -28.47
C GLY A 642 38.15 15.65 -28.16
N GLU A 643 38.37 15.33 -26.89
CA GLU A 643 39.14 14.16 -26.46
C GLU A 643 38.39 12.85 -26.75
N ILE A 644 39.16 11.83 -27.15
CA ILE A 644 38.68 10.45 -27.28
C ILE A 644 39.29 9.64 -26.16
N SER A 645 38.44 8.90 -25.44
CA SER A 645 38.85 8.11 -24.28
C SER A 645 39.63 6.86 -24.69
N LYS A 646 40.46 6.36 -23.79
CA LYS A 646 40.85 4.94 -23.79
C LYS A 646 39.61 4.09 -23.51
N PRO A 647 39.66 2.75 -23.77
CA PRO A 647 38.55 1.89 -23.42
C PRO A 647 38.15 2.00 -21.93
N ILE A 648 36.93 2.40 -21.68
CA ILE A 648 36.36 2.53 -20.32
C ILE A 648 35.55 1.28 -20.01
N LYS A 649 35.92 0.56 -18.96
CA LYS A 649 35.14 -0.61 -18.48
C LYS A 649 33.91 -0.13 -17.73
N GLY A 650 32.74 -0.32 -18.32
CA GLY A 650 31.44 -0.04 -17.69
C GLY A 650 30.66 -1.32 -17.39
N VAL A 651 29.42 -1.14 -16.94
CA VAL A 651 28.55 -2.25 -16.51
C VAL A 651 28.13 -3.15 -17.69
N LYS A 652 27.84 -2.58 -18.86
CA LYS A 652 27.38 -3.34 -20.04
C LYS A 652 28.51 -3.90 -20.90
N GLY A 653 29.73 -3.41 -20.73
CA GLY A 653 30.87 -3.76 -21.56
C GLY A 653 31.95 -2.67 -21.55
N TYR A 654 32.63 -2.49 -22.68
CA TYR A 654 33.61 -1.39 -22.84
C TYR A 654 33.02 -0.26 -23.66
N TYR A 655 33.35 0.97 -23.27
CA TYR A 655 32.99 2.19 -23.97
C TYR A 655 34.22 2.87 -24.51
N ILE A 656 34.16 3.40 -25.74
CA ILE A 656 35.09 4.39 -26.28
C ILE A 656 34.26 5.65 -26.50
N VAL A 657 34.66 6.74 -25.85
CA VAL A 657 33.86 7.97 -25.78
C VAL A 657 34.62 9.09 -26.46
N LYS A 658 33.91 9.92 -27.25
CA LYS A 658 34.38 11.24 -27.69
C LYS A 658 33.56 12.30 -27.00
N LEU A 659 34.17 13.09 -26.14
CA LEU A 659 33.52 14.22 -25.50
C LEU A 659 33.36 15.36 -26.51
N ASN A 660 32.08 15.73 -26.78
CA ASN A 660 31.79 16.82 -27.70
C ASN A 660 31.83 18.17 -26.98
N THR A 661 31.06 18.28 -25.91
CA THR A 661 30.99 19.48 -25.05
C THR A 661 30.79 19.07 -23.59
N ILE A 662 31.29 19.91 -22.70
CA ILE A 662 31.03 19.80 -21.26
C ILE A 662 30.81 21.21 -20.72
N VAL A 663 29.85 21.38 -19.85
CA VAL A 663 29.62 22.62 -19.12
C VAL A 663 30.75 22.77 -18.11
N GLU A 664 31.45 23.88 -18.16
CA GLU A 664 32.54 24.17 -17.22
C GLU A 664 31.96 24.36 -15.80
N PHE A 665 32.80 24.09 -14.79
CA PHE A 665 32.46 24.32 -13.38
C PHE A 665 32.32 25.83 -13.14
N ASP A 666 31.14 26.24 -12.66
CA ASP A 666 30.83 27.61 -12.25
C ASP A 666 31.03 27.76 -10.73
N GLU A 667 32.13 28.42 -10.37
CA GLU A 667 32.50 28.64 -8.98
C GLU A 667 31.50 29.56 -8.25
N GLN A 668 30.92 30.54 -8.93
CA GLN A 668 29.98 31.47 -8.31
C GLN A 668 28.62 30.77 -8.04
N ASP A 669 28.11 29.99 -8.99
CA ASP A 669 26.93 29.20 -8.82
C ASP A 669 27.12 28.11 -7.73
N TYR A 670 28.31 27.52 -7.68
CA TYR A 670 28.68 26.59 -6.61
C TYR A 670 28.62 27.26 -5.23
N ILE A 671 29.23 28.41 -5.04
CA ILE A 671 29.28 29.15 -3.79
C ILE A 671 27.83 29.45 -3.31
N LEU A 672 26.91 29.81 -4.22
CA LEU A 672 25.51 30.08 -3.91
C LEU A 672 24.74 28.81 -3.50
N LYS A 673 24.98 27.68 -4.14
CA LYS A 673 24.26 26.42 -3.91
C LYS A 673 24.88 25.54 -2.81
N ALA A 674 26.17 25.66 -2.54
CA ALA A 674 26.90 24.81 -1.61
C ALA A 674 26.27 24.72 -0.21
N PRO A 675 25.81 25.82 0.41
CA PRO A 675 25.16 25.75 1.74
C PRO A 675 23.91 24.89 1.76
N GLU A 676 23.06 25.00 0.74
CA GLU A 676 21.82 24.22 0.64
C GLU A 676 22.11 22.73 0.34
N ILE A 677 23.05 22.45 -0.55
CA ILE A 677 23.52 21.09 -0.82
C ILE A 677 24.07 20.45 0.46
N LYS A 678 24.93 21.17 1.21
CA LYS A 678 25.50 20.68 2.46
C LYS A 678 24.42 20.35 3.47
N LYS A 679 23.42 21.25 3.61
CA LYS A 679 22.28 21.04 4.49
C LYS A 679 21.48 19.79 4.10
N THR A 680 21.18 19.63 2.82
CA THR A 680 20.41 18.49 2.30
C THR A 680 21.16 17.17 2.52
N LEU A 681 22.45 17.12 2.19
CA LEU A 681 23.30 15.94 2.41
C LEU A 681 23.40 15.58 3.90
N LEU A 682 23.57 16.60 4.75
CA LEU A 682 23.67 16.41 6.21
C LEU A 682 22.34 15.87 6.78
N MET A 683 21.19 16.40 6.33
CA MET A 683 19.87 15.89 6.73
C MET A 683 19.67 14.45 6.31
N ALA A 684 19.98 14.11 5.04
CA ALA A 684 19.87 12.75 4.54
C ALA A 684 20.78 11.78 5.31
N LYS A 685 22.02 12.18 5.60
CA LYS A 685 22.96 11.37 6.37
C LYS A 685 22.51 11.15 7.82
N ARG A 686 21.99 12.19 8.46
CA ARG A 686 21.44 12.10 9.82
C ARG A 686 20.23 11.18 9.86
N GLN A 687 19.32 11.29 8.90
CA GLN A 687 18.15 10.44 8.82
C GLN A 687 18.54 8.96 8.62
N ALA A 688 19.52 8.68 7.76
CA ALA A 688 20.04 7.33 7.56
C ALA A 688 20.64 6.76 8.85
N ILE A 689 21.47 7.54 9.57
CA ILE A 689 22.08 7.12 10.84
C ILE A 689 21.01 6.83 11.90
N VAL A 690 19.98 7.68 12.04
CA VAL A 690 18.89 7.47 13.02
C VAL A 690 18.10 6.19 12.65
N SER A 691 17.80 5.99 11.37
CA SER A 691 17.08 4.79 10.90
C SER A 691 17.88 3.52 11.16
N GLU A 692 19.17 3.51 10.87
CA GLU A 692 20.08 2.38 11.12
C GLU A 692 20.20 2.10 12.63
N TRP A 693 20.38 3.15 13.43
CA TRP A 693 20.45 3.04 14.88
C TRP A 693 19.17 2.44 15.45
N LEU A 694 17.99 2.95 15.03
CA LEU A 694 16.70 2.45 15.52
C LEU A 694 16.47 0.98 15.12
N SER A 695 16.78 0.63 13.88
CA SER A 695 16.70 -0.76 13.39
C SER A 695 17.60 -1.69 14.22
N LYS A 696 18.84 -1.27 14.48
CA LYS A 696 19.76 -2.01 15.34
C LYS A 696 19.22 -2.18 16.76
N MET A 697 18.74 -1.11 17.38
CA MET A 697 18.18 -1.16 18.72
C MET A 697 16.94 -2.05 18.82
N GLN A 698 16.08 -2.03 17.77
CA GLN A 698 14.93 -2.93 17.69
C GLN A 698 15.34 -4.39 17.54
N SER A 699 16.40 -4.69 16.78
CA SER A 699 16.88 -6.05 16.59
C SER A 699 17.54 -6.62 17.87
N GLU A 700 18.15 -5.76 18.68
CA GLU A 700 18.78 -6.13 19.96
C GLU A 700 17.76 -6.18 21.12
N ALA A 701 16.58 -5.56 20.98
CA ALA A 701 15.59 -5.50 22.05
C ALA A 701 14.84 -6.84 22.21
N GLU A 702 14.57 -7.21 23.47
CA GLU A 702 13.65 -8.29 23.80
C GLU A 702 12.21 -7.79 23.65
N ILE A 703 11.55 -8.11 22.53
CA ILE A 703 10.16 -7.71 22.25
C ILE A 703 9.26 -8.93 22.39
N VAL A 704 8.32 -8.86 23.33
CA VAL A 704 7.23 -9.84 23.47
C VAL A 704 5.96 -9.16 22.95
N ASP A 705 5.33 -9.76 21.96
CA ASP A 705 4.11 -9.30 21.34
C ASP A 705 3.05 -10.40 21.45
N ASN A 706 2.08 -10.20 22.33
CA ASN A 706 0.96 -11.12 22.57
C ASN A 706 -0.37 -10.56 22.06
N ARG A 707 -0.35 -9.55 21.17
CA ARG A 707 -1.55 -8.93 20.61
C ARG A 707 -2.49 -9.91 19.93
N ASP A 708 -1.93 -10.95 19.30
CA ASP A 708 -2.65 -12.05 18.66
C ASP A 708 -3.57 -12.85 19.61
N LYS A 709 -3.34 -12.77 20.93
CA LYS A 709 -4.18 -13.38 21.94
C LYS A 709 -5.40 -12.52 22.32
N TYR A 710 -5.41 -11.25 21.92
CA TYR A 710 -6.42 -10.26 22.29
C TYR A 710 -7.34 -9.86 21.12
N PHE A 711 -6.92 -10.11 19.88
CA PHE A 711 -7.65 -9.66 18.69
C PHE A 711 -8.00 -10.80 17.72
#